data_d99db3368e66c973694b7f7a90fc0ab2
#
_entry.id   d99db3368e66c973694b7f7a90fc0ab2
#
_cell.length_a   1.000
_cell.length_b   1.000
_cell.length_c   1.000
_cell.angle_alpha   90.00
_cell.angle_beta   90.00
_cell.angle_gamma   90.00
#
_symmetry.space_group_name_H-M   'P 1'
#
loop_
_entity.id
_entity.type
_entity.pdbx_description
1 polymer ?
#
loop_
_entity_poly.entity_id
_entity_poly.type
_entity_poly.pdbx_seq_one_letter_code
_entity_poly.pdbx_strand_id
1 'polypeptide(L)'
;MSKRPIMPEDLYHYRSISQPVIHPNGQVAYVEQTIDRQKNEYNTRIRGISLDGSNDVELTNGTKDTAPSWTPDGTRLAFLRVEDGGKGLWTLAAGENEPVNLISPERKILDYAWSPDGQYIAFTSKVQIKGAEGKDEPKNEKAPELRGKVYERTTPKAEGSGWWDGLYSHLFVYEVRSGVTTSVTTGLWSVSGPTWSPDSQSIAFISKQVEDKEADADQLYFTDVYTIRLGESKPSKVTDSSLLVSQFSYSPDGQVLNLIASDREFGSGSHNRLYTVPVQGGTPKPITAKLDMQLGNAALGDMKSAGPSPSPVWDANHPERGMLVLGTHDGSVDVYRIHANGDCQPVTGKGEKDVYQYTLSPDGATLVIAALTADHPAELYRVDVETGEMIRLTRRNDEWINALQVNVPERIEFTSTDGWRIQGWLLQPARQDSSAKTPLILQIHGGPHAMYTGTFSYEMQTLAAQGNAVLWVNPRGSMGYGQEFARACRGDFAGGDFRDLMEAVDHTLDTYELLDETRLGVAGGSYGGVMTNWIVAHSNRFKAAVTQRCISNWLSMYGTSDIGISYVEGVIGGNPAENAELLWSRSPLAHAHKIDTPLLIMHGEQDYRTPIAQAEELYTTLKRYGKTTKLIRYPGSNHSLLKSGKPSLRVDSFEQINAWFNQYLREEGA
;
A
#
# COMPACT_ATOMS: atom_id res chain seq x y z
N MET A 1 4.86 14.53 33.52
CA MET A 1 5.65 13.30 33.57
C MET A 1 6.74 13.40 32.52
N SER A 2 7.97 12.94 32.81
CA SER A 2 9.02 12.85 31.79
C SER A 2 8.61 11.85 30.72
N LYS A 3 8.77 12.21 29.45
CA LYS A 3 8.53 11.29 28.33
C LYS A 3 9.56 10.15 28.37
N ARG A 4 9.14 8.93 28.07
CA ARG A 4 10.01 7.77 27.99
C ARG A 4 10.31 7.38 26.52
N PRO A 5 11.41 6.66 26.26
CA PRO A 5 11.67 6.09 24.94
C PRO A 5 10.52 5.19 24.47
N ILE A 6 10.31 5.12 23.16
CA ILE A 6 9.36 4.20 22.52
C ILE A 6 9.94 2.77 22.55
N MET A 7 9.08 1.80 22.83
CA MET A 7 9.43 0.38 22.90
C MET A 7 8.61 -0.42 21.89
N PRO A 8 9.08 -1.58 21.39
CA PRO A 8 8.33 -2.41 20.44
C PRO A 8 6.90 -2.74 20.88
N GLU A 9 6.66 -2.95 22.18
CA GLU A 9 5.34 -3.27 22.73
C GLU A 9 4.36 -2.08 22.73
N ASP A 10 4.83 -0.86 22.59
CA ASP A 10 3.97 0.31 22.48
C ASP A 10 3.06 0.24 21.23
N LEU A 11 3.41 -0.59 20.25
CA LEU A 11 2.58 -0.89 19.11
C LEU A 11 1.16 -1.35 19.51
N TYR A 12 1.00 -2.03 20.65
CA TYR A 12 -0.31 -2.48 21.12
C TYR A 12 -1.28 -1.33 21.45
N HIS A 13 -0.77 -0.11 21.66
CA HIS A 13 -1.57 1.08 21.94
C HIS A 13 -1.97 1.84 20.66
N TYR A 14 -1.35 1.50 19.52
CA TYR A 14 -1.62 2.17 18.26
C TYR A 14 -3.06 1.99 17.79
N ARG A 15 -3.67 3.08 17.35
CA ARG A 15 -4.98 3.15 16.72
C ARG A 15 -4.83 3.62 15.28
N SER A 16 -5.08 2.74 14.34
CA SER A 16 -5.06 3.11 12.92
C SER A 16 -6.39 3.72 12.51
N ILE A 17 -6.34 4.85 11.84
CA ILE A 17 -7.51 5.63 11.42
C ILE A 17 -7.60 5.60 9.90
N SER A 18 -8.80 5.34 9.35
CA SER A 18 -8.96 5.20 7.89
C SER A 18 -10.40 5.35 7.43
N GLN A 19 -10.59 5.37 6.12
CA GLN A 19 -11.88 5.32 5.41
C GLN A 19 -12.87 6.40 5.88
N PRO A 20 -12.48 7.69 5.90
CA PRO A 20 -13.41 8.75 6.27
C PRO A 20 -14.50 8.93 5.20
N VAL A 21 -15.75 9.12 5.64
CA VAL A 21 -16.88 9.48 4.78
C VAL A 21 -17.69 10.59 5.44
N ILE A 22 -17.93 11.68 4.71
CA ILE A 22 -18.67 12.85 5.23
C ILE A 22 -20.15 12.69 4.93
N HIS A 23 -20.97 12.91 5.96
CA HIS A 23 -22.41 13.05 5.83
C HIS A 23 -22.80 14.51 5.47
N PRO A 24 -23.90 14.76 4.72
CA PRO A 24 -24.35 16.11 4.40
C PRO A 24 -24.54 17.06 5.59
N ASN A 25 -24.82 16.53 6.79
CA ASN A 25 -24.94 17.33 8.02
C ASN A 25 -23.61 17.69 8.69
N GLY A 26 -22.47 17.31 8.09
CA GLY A 26 -21.13 17.57 8.60
C GLY A 26 -20.58 16.51 9.59
N GLN A 27 -21.29 15.41 9.82
CA GLN A 27 -20.74 14.28 10.57
C GLN A 27 -19.78 13.47 9.68
N VAL A 28 -18.65 13.03 10.23
CA VAL A 28 -17.69 12.16 9.56
C VAL A 28 -17.73 10.79 10.20
N ALA A 29 -18.06 9.75 9.44
CA ALA A 29 -17.84 8.37 9.87
C ALA A 29 -16.46 7.90 9.39
N TYR A 30 -15.75 7.11 10.21
CA TYR A 30 -14.43 6.60 9.91
C TYR A 30 -14.16 5.26 10.59
N VAL A 31 -13.20 4.50 10.06
CA VAL A 31 -12.77 3.22 10.65
C VAL A 31 -11.63 3.46 11.62
N GLU A 32 -11.80 3.02 12.86
CA GLU A 32 -10.73 2.85 13.84
C GLU A 32 -10.33 1.38 13.92
N GLN A 33 -9.04 1.08 13.76
CA GLN A 33 -8.50 -0.24 14.01
C GLN A 33 -7.69 -0.23 15.31
N THR A 34 -7.95 -1.17 16.19
CA THR A 34 -7.25 -1.38 17.46
C THR A 34 -6.67 -2.78 17.52
N ILE A 35 -5.73 -3.00 18.44
CA ILE A 35 -5.09 -4.30 18.64
C ILE A 35 -5.66 -4.97 19.91
N ASP A 36 -6.22 -6.16 19.74
CA ASP A 36 -6.55 -7.07 20.85
C ASP A 36 -5.31 -7.93 21.16
N ARG A 37 -4.56 -7.53 22.19
CA ARG A 37 -3.33 -8.23 22.59
C ARG A 37 -3.59 -9.67 23.03
N GLN A 38 -4.73 -9.97 23.66
CA GLN A 38 -5.03 -11.30 24.17
C GLN A 38 -5.34 -12.28 23.03
N LYS A 39 -6.11 -11.82 22.06
CA LYS A 39 -6.45 -12.62 20.87
C LYS A 39 -5.37 -12.57 19.78
N ASN A 40 -4.41 -11.64 19.92
CA ASN A 40 -3.39 -11.35 18.91
C ASN A 40 -3.99 -11.02 17.54
N GLU A 41 -5.00 -10.15 17.54
CA GLU A 41 -5.79 -9.77 16.36
C GLU A 41 -6.06 -8.26 16.31
N TYR A 42 -6.44 -7.80 15.13
CA TYR A 42 -6.94 -6.45 14.92
C TYR A 42 -8.47 -6.44 15.00
N ASN A 43 -9.01 -5.48 15.73
CA ASN A 43 -10.44 -5.16 15.74
C ASN A 43 -10.67 -3.87 14.95
N THR A 44 -11.75 -3.81 14.16
CA THR A 44 -12.15 -2.61 13.44
C THR A 44 -13.57 -2.23 13.81
N ARG A 45 -13.78 -0.94 14.07
CA ARG A 45 -15.09 -0.34 14.38
C ARG A 45 -15.27 0.94 13.59
N ILE A 46 -16.50 1.33 13.40
CA ILE A 46 -16.82 2.62 12.80
C ILE A 46 -17.14 3.61 13.90
N ARG A 47 -16.50 4.77 13.84
CA ARG A 47 -16.69 5.90 14.74
C ARG A 47 -17.26 7.09 13.99
N GLY A 48 -17.86 8.00 14.72
CA GLY A 48 -18.36 9.28 14.20
C GLY A 48 -17.71 10.44 14.90
N ILE A 49 -17.41 11.51 14.16
CA ILE A 49 -16.88 12.77 14.69
C ILE A 49 -17.49 13.94 13.92
N SER A 50 -17.71 15.07 14.59
CA SER A 50 -18.13 16.31 13.93
C SER A 50 -16.96 17.01 13.25
N LEU A 51 -17.22 17.84 12.21
CA LEU A 51 -16.17 18.60 11.50
C LEU A 51 -15.45 19.64 12.36
N ASP A 52 -15.95 19.96 13.54
CA ASP A 52 -15.29 20.79 14.54
C ASP A 52 -14.40 20.00 15.52
N GLY A 53 -14.34 18.67 15.36
CA GLY A 53 -13.59 17.77 16.22
C GLY A 53 -14.34 17.33 17.49
N SER A 54 -15.60 17.77 17.68
CA SER A 54 -16.44 17.34 18.79
C SER A 54 -17.17 16.02 18.50
N ASN A 55 -17.79 15.42 19.53
CA ASN A 55 -18.65 14.24 19.41
C ASN A 55 -17.96 13.01 18.79
N ASP A 56 -16.71 12.75 19.17
CA ASP A 56 -16.00 11.52 18.77
C ASP A 56 -16.59 10.31 19.52
N VAL A 57 -17.51 9.61 18.88
CA VAL A 57 -18.28 8.50 19.45
C VAL A 57 -18.15 7.23 18.62
N GLU A 58 -18.34 6.09 19.27
CA GLU A 58 -18.42 4.79 18.61
C GLU A 58 -19.82 4.62 17.99
N LEU A 59 -19.89 4.36 16.68
CA LEU A 59 -21.15 4.16 15.96
C LEU A 59 -21.53 2.68 15.88
N THR A 60 -20.54 1.79 15.77
CA THR A 60 -20.81 0.34 15.65
C THR A 60 -20.14 -0.45 16.76
N ASN A 61 -20.78 -1.57 17.14
CA ASN A 61 -20.36 -2.46 18.21
C ASN A 61 -19.68 -3.76 17.74
N GLY A 62 -19.50 -3.94 16.41
CA GLY A 62 -18.81 -5.09 15.84
C GLY A 62 -17.29 -5.03 16.05
N THR A 63 -16.60 -6.13 15.76
CA THR A 63 -15.15 -6.22 15.87
C THR A 63 -14.43 -6.28 14.52
N LYS A 64 -15.17 -6.32 13.43
CA LYS A 64 -14.66 -6.42 12.05
C LYS A 64 -15.54 -5.59 11.09
N ASP A 65 -15.83 -4.33 11.46
CA ASP A 65 -16.63 -3.39 10.68
C ASP A 65 -15.72 -2.51 9.82
N THR A 66 -16.03 -2.39 8.53
CA THR A 66 -15.20 -1.67 7.55
C THR A 66 -16.06 -1.08 6.43
N ALA A 67 -15.44 -0.30 5.55
CA ALA A 67 -16.07 0.28 4.35
C ALA A 67 -17.38 1.05 4.66
N PRO A 68 -17.35 2.06 5.54
CA PRO A 68 -18.53 2.89 5.78
C PRO A 68 -18.92 3.66 4.53
N SER A 69 -20.22 3.80 4.29
CA SER A 69 -20.79 4.75 3.33
C SER A 69 -22.16 5.22 3.81
N TRP A 70 -22.51 6.47 3.54
CA TRP A 70 -23.86 6.91 3.78
C TRP A 70 -24.78 6.45 2.66
N THR A 71 -26.02 6.09 2.99
CA THR A 71 -27.06 5.89 1.98
C THR A 71 -27.28 7.20 1.20
N PRO A 72 -27.68 7.17 -0.07
CA PRO A 72 -27.87 8.38 -0.88
C PRO A 72 -28.82 9.42 -0.28
N ASP A 73 -29.83 8.96 0.47
CA ASP A 73 -30.75 9.82 1.23
C ASP A 73 -30.18 10.35 2.57
N GLY A 74 -28.98 9.91 2.93
CA GLY A 74 -28.31 10.30 4.17
C GLY A 74 -28.93 9.75 5.46
N THR A 75 -29.94 8.88 5.39
CA THR A 75 -30.67 8.45 6.60
C THR A 75 -29.98 7.32 7.37
N ARG A 76 -29.10 6.57 6.72
CA ARG A 76 -28.43 5.40 7.31
C ARG A 76 -26.94 5.37 6.95
N LEU A 77 -26.15 4.81 7.87
CA LEU A 77 -24.77 4.42 7.61
C LEU A 77 -24.75 2.95 7.19
N ALA A 78 -24.25 2.66 5.99
CA ALA A 78 -23.97 1.31 5.51
C ALA A 78 -22.52 0.92 5.76
N PHE A 79 -22.26 -0.36 6.01
CA PHE A 79 -20.91 -0.87 6.25
C PHE A 79 -20.81 -2.39 6.04
N LEU A 80 -19.61 -2.87 5.80
CA LEU A 80 -19.31 -4.29 5.73
C LEU A 80 -18.94 -4.81 7.12
N ARG A 81 -19.56 -5.92 7.54
CA ARG A 81 -19.27 -6.62 8.79
C ARG A 81 -18.94 -8.08 8.50
N VAL A 82 -17.87 -8.58 9.13
CA VAL A 82 -17.53 -10.00 9.13
C VAL A 82 -18.19 -10.68 10.31
N GLU A 83 -18.97 -11.71 10.02
CA GLU A 83 -19.59 -12.62 10.99
C GLU A 83 -19.36 -14.08 10.58
N ASP A 84 -19.85 -15.02 11.37
CA ASP A 84 -19.82 -16.44 11.06
C ASP A 84 -20.48 -16.71 9.70
N GLY A 85 -19.70 -17.20 8.75
CA GLY A 85 -20.15 -17.43 7.38
C GLY A 85 -19.57 -16.50 6.32
N GLY A 86 -19.07 -15.29 6.69
CA GLY A 86 -18.41 -14.39 5.75
C GLY A 86 -18.60 -12.91 6.03
N LYS A 87 -18.63 -12.12 4.97
CA LYS A 87 -18.74 -10.66 5.02
C LYS A 87 -20.05 -10.23 4.36
N GLY A 88 -20.94 -9.61 5.14
CA GLY A 88 -22.23 -9.06 4.70
C GLY A 88 -22.28 -7.54 4.71
N LEU A 89 -23.37 -6.97 4.17
CA LEU A 89 -23.66 -5.54 4.21
C LEU A 89 -24.72 -5.27 5.29
N TRP A 90 -24.41 -4.30 6.14
CA TRP A 90 -25.25 -3.88 7.24
C TRP A 90 -25.56 -2.40 7.14
N THR A 91 -26.67 -1.96 7.75
CA THR A 91 -27.03 -0.55 7.85
C THR A 91 -27.42 -0.19 9.27
N LEU A 92 -27.10 1.05 9.68
CA LEU A 92 -27.43 1.63 10.97
C LEU A 92 -28.10 2.99 10.77
N ALA A 93 -29.30 3.20 11.30
CA ALA A 93 -29.96 4.50 11.26
C ALA A 93 -29.38 5.45 12.31
N ALA A 94 -29.47 6.75 12.04
CA ALA A 94 -29.00 7.76 12.97
C ALA A 94 -29.76 7.66 14.32
N GLY A 95 -29.02 7.56 15.44
CA GLY A 95 -29.57 7.41 16.79
C GLY A 95 -29.99 5.99 17.18
N GLU A 96 -29.88 5.02 16.30
CA GLU A 96 -30.04 3.59 16.63
C GLU A 96 -28.68 2.96 17.04
N ASN A 97 -28.76 1.91 17.87
CA ASN A 97 -27.56 1.15 18.32
C ASN A 97 -27.48 -0.25 17.71
N GLU A 98 -28.54 -0.71 17.05
CA GLU A 98 -28.64 -2.05 16.51
C GLU A 98 -28.62 -2.00 14.98
N PRO A 99 -27.53 -2.45 14.34
CA PRO A 99 -27.45 -2.55 12.89
C PRO A 99 -28.40 -3.60 12.32
N VAL A 100 -28.95 -3.32 11.15
CA VAL A 100 -29.79 -4.25 10.39
C VAL A 100 -29.00 -4.86 9.25
N ASN A 101 -29.04 -6.20 9.14
CA ASN A 101 -28.43 -6.91 8.02
C ASN A 101 -29.23 -6.66 6.73
N LEU A 102 -28.59 -6.14 5.71
CA LEU A 102 -29.20 -5.84 4.41
C LEU A 102 -28.88 -6.93 3.38
N ILE A 103 -27.61 -7.37 3.35
CA ILE A 103 -27.18 -8.49 2.49
C ILE A 103 -26.41 -9.49 3.35
N SER A 104 -26.84 -10.76 3.31
CA SER A 104 -26.33 -11.84 4.15
C SER A 104 -24.81 -12.00 4.07
N PRO A 105 -24.11 -12.28 5.21
CA PRO A 105 -22.69 -12.61 5.24
C PRO A 105 -22.29 -13.81 4.35
N GLU A 106 -23.20 -14.74 4.09
CA GLU A 106 -22.97 -15.88 3.19
C GLU A 106 -22.60 -15.45 1.76
N ARG A 107 -22.97 -14.23 1.35
CA ARG A 107 -22.61 -13.64 0.06
C ARG A 107 -21.11 -13.29 -0.05
N LYS A 108 -20.39 -13.19 1.07
CA LYS A 108 -18.94 -12.90 1.12
C LYS A 108 -18.56 -11.67 0.26
N ILE A 109 -19.24 -10.55 0.54
CA ILE A 109 -19.08 -9.30 -0.22
C ILE A 109 -17.62 -8.84 -0.15
N LEU A 110 -17.02 -8.53 -1.30
CA LEU A 110 -15.68 -7.97 -1.40
C LEU A 110 -15.71 -6.44 -1.37
N ASP A 111 -16.59 -5.86 -2.20
CA ASP A 111 -16.78 -4.43 -2.39
C ASP A 111 -18.22 -4.12 -2.77
N TYR A 112 -18.70 -2.89 -2.51
CA TYR A 112 -20.07 -2.47 -2.83
C TYR A 112 -20.16 -0.98 -3.16
N ALA A 113 -21.20 -0.62 -3.91
CA ALA A 113 -21.55 0.76 -4.25
C ALA A 113 -23.08 0.94 -4.32
N TRP A 114 -23.59 2.02 -3.70
CA TRP A 114 -24.98 2.44 -3.84
C TRP A 114 -25.22 3.10 -5.20
N SER A 115 -26.36 2.82 -5.83
CA SER A 115 -26.83 3.65 -6.94
C SER A 115 -27.17 5.06 -6.43
N PRO A 116 -26.90 6.14 -7.20
CA PRO A 116 -27.21 7.51 -6.77
C PRO A 116 -28.66 7.75 -6.33
N ASP A 117 -29.62 7.02 -6.92
CA ASP A 117 -31.05 7.09 -6.55
C ASP A 117 -31.42 6.24 -5.33
N GLY A 118 -30.47 5.48 -4.76
CA GLY A 118 -30.66 4.63 -3.60
C GLY A 118 -31.51 3.38 -3.81
N GLN A 119 -31.88 3.06 -5.06
CA GLN A 119 -32.74 1.91 -5.35
C GLN A 119 -31.98 0.59 -5.41
N TYR A 120 -30.68 0.64 -5.75
CA TYR A 120 -29.85 -0.54 -5.97
C TYR A 120 -28.53 -0.46 -5.25
N ILE A 121 -27.94 -1.64 -4.98
CA ILE A 121 -26.59 -1.80 -4.52
C ILE A 121 -25.86 -2.75 -5.47
N ALA A 122 -24.82 -2.26 -6.12
CA ALA A 122 -23.88 -3.10 -6.85
C ALA A 122 -22.87 -3.66 -5.85
N PHE A 123 -22.54 -4.96 -5.92
CA PHE A 123 -21.49 -5.55 -5.10
C PHE A 123 -20.77 -6.67 -5.83
N THR A 124 -19.54 -6.93 -5.41
CA THR A 124 -18.74 -8.05 -5.92
C THR A 124 -18.64 -9.18 -4.91
N SER A 125 -18.67 -10.40 -5.41
CA SER A 125 -18.51 -11.60 -4.61
C SER A 125 -17.81 -12.69 -5.43
N LYS A 126 -17.02 -13.55 -4.76
CA LYS A 126 -16.38 -14.70 -5.38
C LYS A 126 -17.38 -15.84 -5.61
N VAL A 127 -17.39 -16.36 -6.81
CA VAL A 127 -18.25 -17.47 -7.21
C VAL A 127 -17.48 -18.50 -8.03
N GLN A 128 -17.94 -19.74 -7.97
CA GLN A 128 -17.46 -20.82 -8.83
C GLN A 128 -18.20 -20.74 -10.17
N ILE A 129 -17.46 -20.74 -11.28
CA ILE A 129 -18.04 -20.79 -12.62
C ILE A 129 -18.01 -22.23 -13.11
N LYS A 130 -19.18 -22.77 -13.46
CA LYS A 130 -19.28 -24.12 -14.03
C LYS A 130 -18.47 -24.19 -15.33
N GLY A 131 -17.56 -25.16 -15.42
CA GLY A 131 -16.66 -25.33 -16.55
C GLY A 131 -15.25 -24.74 -16.38
N ALA A 132 -14.95 -24.07 -15.25
CA ALA A 132 -13.60 -23.64 -14.89
C ALA A 132 -12.73 -24.78 -14.37
N GLU A 133 -13.30 -25.91 -14.01
CA GLU A 133 -12.59 -27.12 -13.60
C GLU A 133 -13.15 -28.36 -14.28
N GLY A 134 -12.25 -29.27 -14.63
CA GLY A 134 -12.62 -30.61 -15.03
C GLY A 134 -13.27 -31.35 -13.86
N LYS A 135 -14.55 -31.58 -13.98
CA LYS A 135 -15.42 -32.47 -13.20
C LYS A 135 -15.96 -31.92 -11.87
N ASP A 136 -17.28 -31.72 -11.85
CA ASP A 136 -18.10 -31.66 -10.63
C ASP A 136 -17.72 -32.79 -9.67
N GLU A 137 -17.13 -32.48 -8.53
CA GLU A 137 -17.02 -33.49 -7.46
C GLU A 137 -18.41 -33.65 -6.82
N PRO A 138 -18.94 -34.86 -6.77
CA PRO A 138 -20.16 -35.10 -6.02
C PRO A 138 -19.90 -34.83 -4.55
N LYS A 139 -20.78 -34.03 -3.90
CA LYS A 139 -20.79 -33.87 -2.44
C LYS A 139 -21.04 -35.22 -1.79
N ASN A 140 -20.00 -36.01 -1.60
CA ASN A 140 -20.03 -37.23 -0.81
C ASN A 140 -19.60 -36.91 0.62
N GLU A 141 -20.40 -37.33 1.59
CA GLU A 141 -20.19 -37.16 3.04
C GLU A 141 -18.97 -37.95 3.61
N LYS A 142 -18.12 -38.49 2.78
CA LYS A 142 -16.83 -39.06 3.19
C LYS A 142 -15.77 -37.97 3.28
N ALA A 143 -14.89 -38.07 4.29
CA ALA A 143 -13.74 -37.20 4.43
C ALA A 143 -13.07 -36.99 3.05
N PRO A 144 -12.79 -35.73 2.64
CA PRO A 144 -12.29 -35.48 1.30
C PRO A 144 -10.96 -36.21 1.10
N GLU A 145 -10.89 -37.05 0.07
CA GLU A 145 -9.65 -37.67 -0.34
C GLU A 145 -8.63 -36.59 -0.67
N LEU A 146 -7.44 -36.68 -0.12
CA LEU A 146 -6.33 -35.79 -0.47
C LEU A 146 -5.96 -36.03 -1.94
N ARG A 147 -6.17 -34.97 -2.77
CA ARG A 147 -5.81 -34.97 -4.18
C ARG A 147 -4.85 -33.84 -4.49
N GLY A 148 -4.06 -33.98 -5.55
CA GLY A 148 -3.24 -32.91 -6.08
C GLY A 148 -4.13 -31.75 -6.57
N LYS A 149 -3.70 -30.50 -6.30
CA LYS A 149 -4.33 -29.30 -6.87
C LYS A 149 -3.74 -29.02 -8.26
N VAL A 150 -4.60 -28.77 -9.23
CA VAL A 150 -4.20 -28.48 -10.61
C VAL A 150 -4.30 -26.98 -10.85
N TYR A 151 -3.27 -26.39 -11.42
CA TYR A 151 -3.22 -24.98 -11.83
C TYR A 151 -2.78 -24.91 -13.28
N GLU A 152 -3.58 -24.20 -14.11
CA GLU A 152 -3.32 -24.00 -15.54
C GLU A 152 -3.13 -22.50 -15.86
N ARG A 153 -2.95 -21.68 -14.82
CA ARG A 153 -2.75 -20.22 -14.89
C ARG A 153 -1.28 -19.86 -14.77
N THR A 154 -0.86 -18.81 -15.47
CA THR A 154 0.51 -18.27 -15.37
C THR A 154 0.82 -17.78 -13.95
N THR A 155 -0.16 -17.15 -13.26
CA THR A 155 -0.01 -16.65 -11.90
C THR A 155 -0.95 -17.39 -10.95
N PRO A 156 -0.58 -18.60 -10.47
CA PRO A 156 -1.46 -19.44 -9.66
C PRO A 156 -1.58 -18.99 -8.19
N LYS A 157 -0.85 -17.98 -7.79
CA LYS A 157 -0.85 -17.41 -6.43
C LYS A 157 -0.69 -15.89 -6.48
N ALA A 158 -1.16 -15.21 -5.43
CA ALA A 158 -1.00 -13.77 -5.30
C ALA A 158 -0.71 -13.40 -3.84
N GLU A 159 0.10 -12.36 -3.67
CA GLU A 159 0.43 -11.81 -2.35
C GLU A 159 -0.82 -11.41 -1.58
N GLY A 160 -0.90 -11.82 -0.31
CA GLY A 160 -2.06 -11.58 0.57
C GLY A 160 -3.29 -12.44 0.28
N SER A 161 -3.42 -13.03 -0.91
CA SER A 161 -4.55 -13.89 -1.28
C SER A 161 -4.24 -15.39 -1.21
N GLY A 162 -2.94 -15.75 -1.31
CA GLY A 162 -2.53 -17.15 -1.33
C GLY A 162 -2.63 -17.80 -2.70
N TRP A 163 -2.70 -19.13 -2.72
CA TRP A 163 -2.96 -19.91 -3.93
C TRP A 163 -4.40 -19.71 -4.39
N TRP A 164 -4.58 -19.61 -5.69
CA TRP A 164 -5.90 -19.44 -6.29
C TRP A 164 -6.89 -20.54 -5.86
N ASP A 165 -8.07 -20.11 -5.44
CA ASP A 165 -9.11 -20.96 -4.86
C ASP A 165 -10.13 -21.50 -5.88
N GLY A 166 -9.91 -21.30 -7.19
CA GLY A 166 -10.83 -21.69 -8.25
C GLY A 166 -12.01 -20.73 -8.45
N LEU A 167 -12.07 -19.62 -7.69
CA LEU A 167 -13.20 -18.70 -7.72
C LEU A 167 -12.86 -17.43 -8.50
N TYR A 168 -13.89 -16.85 -9.13
CA TYR A 168 -13.84 -15.56 -9.81
C TYR A 168 -14.73 -14.55 -9.10
N SER A 169 -14.28 -13.30 -9.03
CA SER A 169 -15.09 -12.19 -8.52
C SER A 169 -16.06 -11.71 -9.60
N HIS A 170 -17.36 -11.73 -9.30
CA HIS A 170 -18.41 -11.27 -10.23
C HIS A 170 -19.29 -10.20 -9.60
N LEU A 171 -19.96 -9.43 -10.49
CA LEU A 171 -20.85 -8.34 -10.15
C LEU A 171 -22.28 -8.87 -9.93
N PHE A 172 -22.87 -8.40 -8.83
CA PHE A 172 -24.26 -8.60 -8.45
C PHE A 172 -24.93 -7.25 -8.20
N VAL A 173 -26.25 -7.21 -8.42
CA VAL A 173 -27.10 -6.08 -8.05
C VAL A 173 -28.18 -6.54 -7.09
N TYR A 174 -28.27 -5.86 -5.96
CA TYR A 174 -29.32 -6.02 -4.95
C TYR A 174 -30.33 -4.88 -5.09
N GLU A 175 -31.60 -5.20 -5.30
CA GLU A 175 -32.69 -4.23 -5.30
C GLU A 175 -33.19 -4.00 -3.88
N VAL A 176 -33.04 -2.78 -3.38
CA VAL A 176 -33.29 -2.45 -1.96
C VAL A 176 -34.74 -2.68 -1.55
N ARG A 177 -35.70 -2.36 -2.44
CA ARG A 177 -37.14 -2.47 -2.13
C ARG A 177 -37.63 -3.92 -2.06
N SER A 178 -37.19 -4.77 -2.98
CA SER A 178 -37.66 -6.16 -3.10
C SER A 178 -36.80 -7.15 -2.32
N GLY A 179 -35.56 -6.79 -1.97
CA GLY A 179 -34.57 -7.69 -1.40
C GLY A 179 -34.00 -8.71 -2.39
N VAL A 180 -34.26 -8.57 -3.66
CA VAL A 180 -33.84 -9.50 -4.70
C VAL A 180 -32.41 -9.21 -5.13
N THR A 181 -31.58 -10.24 -5.21
CA THR A 181 -30.21 -10.18 -5.76
C THR A 181 -30.16 -10.83 -7.13
N THR A 182 -29.62 -10.10 -8.12
CA THR A 182 -29.42 -10.57 -9.49
C THR A 182 -27.94 -10.64 -9.81
N SER A 183 -27.49 -11.75 -10.42
CA SER A 183 -26.14 -11.85 -11.00
C SER A 183 -26.08 -11.05 -12.29
N VAL A 184 -25.07 -10.18 -12.41
CA VAL A 184 -24.93 -9.26 -13.56
C VAL A 184 -23.85 -9.73 -14.52
N THR A 185 -22.75 -10.29 -13.98
CA THR A 185 -21.63 -10.79 -14.80
C THR A 185 -21.36 -12.25 -14.54
N THR A 186 -20.78 -12.93 -15.53
CA THR A 186 -20.33 -14.32 -15.45
C THR A 186 -19.21 -14.54 -16.46
N GLY A 187 -18.28 -15.47 -16.18
CA GLY A 187 -17.16 -15.80 -17.10
C GLY A 187 -15.91 -16.23 -16.32
N LEU A 188 -14.86 -16.63 -17.07
CA LEU A 188 -13.57 -17.03 -16.52
C LEU A 188 -12.62 -15.82 -16.28
N TRP A 189 -13.15 -14.76 -15.71
CA TRP A 189 -12.48 -13.50 -15.42
C TRP A 189 -13.10 -12.85 -14.17
N SER A 190 -12.39 -11.92 -13.56
CA SER A 190 -12.83 -11.24 -12.33
C SER A 190 -13.15 -9.77 -12.56
N VAL A 191 -14.03 -9.24 -11.71
CA VAL A 191 -14.50 -7.85 -11.65
C VAL A 191 -14.01 -7.19 -10.37
N SER A 192 -13.66 -5.90 -10.44
CA SER A 192 -13.35 -5.08 -9.26
C SER A 192 -13.82 -3.64 -9.43
N GLY A 193 -14.01 -2.92 -8.32
CA GLY A 193 -14.33 -1.50 -8.26
C GLY A 193 -15.66 -1.11 -8.94
N PRO A 194 -16.82 -1.73 -8.59
CA PRO A 194 -18.09 -1.38 -9.19
C PRO A 194 -18.47 0.07 -8.86
N THR A 195 -18.80 0.85 -9.90
CA THR A 195 -19.16 2.27 -9.77
C THR A 195 -20.37 2.57 -10.64
N TRP A 196 -21.39 3.18 -10.06
CA TRP A 196 -22.61 3.55 -10.75
C TRP A 196 -22.42 4.79 -11.62
N SER A 197 -23.10 4.82 -12.76
CA SER A 197 -23.31 6.04 -13.53
C SER A 197 -24.18 7.02 -12.75
N PRO A 198 -24.05 8.36 -12.96
CA PRO A 198 -24.84 9.37 -12.26
C PRO A 198 -26.37 9.22 -12.43
N ASP A 199 -26.81 8.64 -13.53
CA ASP A 199 -28.23 8.38 -13.83
C ASP A 199 -28.75 7.06 -13.22
N SER A 200 -27.93 6.32 -12.47
CA SER A 200 -28.26 5.02 -11.86
C SER A 200 -28.64 3.91 -12.85
N GLN A 201 -28.33 4.05 -14.16
CA GLN A 201 -28.74 3.08 -15.17
C GLN A 201 -27.63 2.09 -15.55
N SER A 202 -26.38 2.40 -15.27
CA SER A 202 -25.23 1.59 -15.68
C SER A 202 -24.20 1.45 -14.54
N ILE A 203 -23.43 0.37 -14.60
CA ILE A 203 -22.32 0.11 -13.67
C ILE A 203 -21.04 -0.03 -14.48
N ALA A 204 -20.02 0.72 -14.12
CA ALA A 204 -18.67 0.54 -14.63
C ALA A 204 -17.83 -0.30 -13.64
N PHE A 205 -16.84 -1.04 -14.17
CA PHE A 205 -15.94 -1.88 -13.38
C PHE A 205 -14.64 -2.18 -14.13
N ILE A 206 -13.59 -2.55 -13.40
CA ILE A 206 -12.31 -2.97 -13.97
C ILE A 206 -12.31 -4.49 -14.14
N SER A 207 -11.80 -4.97 -15.29
CA SER A 207 -11.64 -6.40 -15.56
C SER A 207 -10.51 -6.66 -16.56
N LYS A 208 -10.02 -7.92 -16.58
CA LYS A 208 -9.23 -8.50 -17.67
C LYS A 208 -10.07 -9.60 -18.29
N GLN A 209 -10.65 -9.34 -19.46
CA GLN A 209 -11.49 -10.31 -20.16
C GLN A 209 -10.74 -10.84 -21.38
N VAL A 210 -10.74 -12.16 -21.54
CA VAL A 210 -10.26 -12.87 -22.72
C VAL A 210 -11.45 -13.51 -23.43
N GLU A 211 -11.52 -13.34 -24.74
CA GLU A 211 -12.58 -13.97 -25.56
C GLU A 211 -12.26 -15.44 -25.84
N ASP A 212 -11.00 -15.74 -26.03
CA ASP A 212 -10.50 -17.10 -26.20
C ASP A 212 -10.45 -17.83 -24.84
N LYS A 213 -11.16 -18.94 -24.73
CA LYS A 213 -11.21 -19.75 -23.50
C LYS A 213 -9.89 -20.44 -23.17
N GLU A 214 -9.00 -20.59 -24.15
CA GLU A 214 -7.65 -21.15 -23.95
C GLU A 214 -6.63 -20.08 -23.59
N ALA A 215 -6.97 -18.79 -23.72
CA ALA A 215 -6.10 -17.70 -23.35
C ALA A 215 -6.09 -17.47 -21.82
N ASP A 216 -4.89 -17.34 -21.27
CA ASP A 216 -4.71 -17.01 -19.85
C ASP A 216 -4.76 -15.49 -19.64
N ALA A 217 -5.79 -15.02 -18.92
CA ALA A 217 -5.97 -13.61 -18.58
C ALA A 217 -4.80 -13.04 -17.76
N ASP A 218 -4.01 -13.87 -17.08
CA ASP A 218 -2.83 -13.44 -16.34
C ASP A 218 -1.71 -12.94 -17.25
N GLN A 219 -1.70 -13.36 -18.52
CA GLN A 219 -0.76 -12.88 -19.53
C GLN A 219 -1.11 -11.49 -20.08
N LEU A 220 -2.33 -11.02 -19.86
CA LEU A 220 -2.70 -9.65 -20.20
C LEU A 220 -1.99 -8.67 -19.27
N TYR A 221 -1.21 -7.78 -19.86
CA TYR A 221 -0.45 -6.78 -19.10
C TYR A 221 -1.35 -5.67 -18.55
N PHE A 222 -2.34 -5.25 -19.35
CA PHE A 222 -3.23 -4.14 -19.06
C PHE A 222 -4.59 -4.60 -18.51
N THR A 223 -5.30 -3.66 -17.90
CA THR A 223 -6.67 -3.81 -17.44
C THR A 223 -7.58 -2.89 -18.23
N ASP A 224 -8.85 -3.29 -18.40
CA ASP A 224 -9.83 -2.47 -19.07
C ASP A 224 -10.98 -2.09 -18.15
N VAL A 225 -11.59 -0.94 -18.43
CA VAL A 225 -12.89 -0.56 -17.87
C VAL A 225 -13.98 -1.05 -18.79
N TYR A 226 -14.98 -1.67 -18.19
CA TYR A 226 -16.20 -2.14 -18.83
C TYR A 226 -17.40 -1.42 -18.22
N THR A 227 -18.47 -1.27 -18.99
CA THR A 227 -19.78 -0.81 -18.52
C THR A 227 -20.84 -1.85 -18.82
N ILE A 228 -21.85 -1.95 -17.96
CA ILE A 228 -23.04 -2.76 -18.21
C ILE A 228 -24.27 -1.99 -17.75
N ARG A 229 -25.29 -1.92 -18.62
CA ARG A 229 -26.58 -1.31 -18.27
C ARG A 229 -27.44 -2.31 -17.52
N LEU A 230 -28.24 -1.83 -16.57
CA LEU A 230 -29.21 -2.67 -15.88
C LEU A 230 -30.13 -3.39 -16.88
N GLY A 231 -30.26 -4.72 -16.70
CA GLY A 231 -31.04 -5.59 -17.60
C GLY A 231 -30.29 -6.10 -18.82
N GLU A 232 -29.07 -5.62 -19.10
CA GLU A 232 -28.22 -6.20 -20.12
C GLU A 232 -27.46 -7.43 -19.59
N SER A 233 -27.10 -8.33 -20.50
CA SER A 233 -26.40 -9.59 -20.16
C SER A 233 -24.91 -9.58 -20.55
N LYS A 234 -24.45 -8.60 -21.31
CA LYS A 234 -23.07 -8.53 -21.79
C LYS A 234 -22.48 -7.14 -21.53
N PRO A 235 -21.33 -7.06 -20.83
CA PRO A 235 -20.61 -5.81 -20.65
C PRO A 235 -20.06 -5.25 -21.97
N SER A 236 -20.00 -3.94 -22.08
CA SER A 236 -19.33 -3.22 -23.17
C SER A 236 -17.97 -2.73 -22.69
N LYS A 237 -16.93 -2.98 -23.48
CA LYS A 237 -15.58 -2.52 -23.23
C LYS A 237 -15.47 -1.02 -23.55
N VAL A 238 -14.91 -0.23 -22.63
CA VAL A 238 -14.76 1.22 -22.76
C VAL A 238 -13.34 1.61 -23.17
N THR A 239 -12.33 0.99 -22.56
CA THR A 239 -10.92 1.25 -22.86
C THR A 239 -10.38 0.28 -23.92
N ASP A 240 -9.18 0.54 -24.44
CA ASP A 240 -8.61 -0.14 -25.62
C ASP A 240 -7.41 -1.06 -25.29
N SER A 241 -7.26 -1.49 -24.05
CA SER A 241 -6.14 -2.29 -23.55
C SER A 241 -4.76 -1.64 -23.69
N SER A 242 -4.70 -0.32 -23.68
CA SER A 242 -3.43 0.44 -23.75
C SER A 242 -2.93 0.89 -22.38
N LEU A 243 -3.74 0.72 -21.31
CA LEU A 243 -3.44 1.23 -19.98
C LEU A 243 -3.63 0.17 -18.88
N LEU A 244 -2.80 0.25 -17.85
CA LEU A 244 -3.05 -0.37 -16.57
C LEU A 244 -3.86 0.59 -15.70
N VAL A 245 -5.19 0.40 -15.68
CA VAL A 245 -6.11 1.25 -14.91
C VAL A 245 -6.09 0.84 -13.45
N SER A 246 -5.84 1.78 -12.55
CA SER A 246 -5.84 1.57 -11.09
C SER A 246 -7.11 2.07 -10.41
N GLN A 247 -7.62 3.25 -10.79
CA GLN A 247 -8.86 3.84 -10.30
C GLN A 247 -9.59 4.55 -11.45
N PHE A 248 -10.88 4.74 -11.28
CA PHE A 248 -11.67 5.53 -12.21
C PHE A 248 -12.89 6.16 -11.52
N SER A 249 -13.47 7.19 -12.15
CA SER A 249 -14.76 7.77 -11.78
C SER A 249 -15.49 8.30 -13.00
N TYR A 250 -16.82 8.38 -12.93
CA TYR A 250 -17.61 9.09 -13.92
C TYR A 250 -17.44 10.62 -13.79
N SER A 251 -17.55 11.34 -14.90
CA SER A 251 -17.85 12.77 -14.84
C SER A 251 -19.27 13.00 -14.30
N PRO A 252 -19.57 14.17 -13.70
CA PRO A 252 -20.88 14.46 -13.15
C PRO A 252 -22.05 14.35 -14.17
N ASP A 253 -21.78 14.60 -15.45
CA ASP A 253 -22.76 14.44 -16.54
C ASP A 253 -22.84 12.98 -17.09
N GLY A 254 -22.01 12.08 -16.58
CA GLY A 254 -21.97 10.67 -16.98
C GLY A 254 -21.45 10.40 -18.40
N GLN A 255 -20.87 11.40 -19.09
CA GLN A 255 -20.44 11.25 -20.49
C GLN A 255 -19.04 10.69 -20.65
N VAL A 256 -18.18 10.87 -19.66
CA VAL A 256 -16.79 10.38 -19.69
C VAL A 256 -16.42 9.64 -18.41
N LEU A 257 -15.44 8.76 -18.52
CA LEU A 257 -14.72 8.18 -17.40
C LEU A 257 -13.35 8.85 -17.26
N ASN A 258 -12.98 9.16 -16.04
CA ASN A 258 -11.68 9.67 -15.67
C ASN A 258 -10.89 8.55 -15.00
N LEU A 259 -9.68 8.28 -15.49
CA LEU A 259 -8.88 7.12 -15.12
C LEU A 259 -7.56 7.57 -14.51
N ILE A 260 -7.21 7.05 -13.35
CA ILE A 260 -5.82 7.03 -12.89
C ILE A 260 -5.21 5.75 -13.44
N ALA A 261 -4.27 5.89 -14.36
CA ALA A 261 -3.72 4.77 -15.10
C ALA A 261 -2.29 5.02 -15.55
N SER A 262 -1.59 3.95 -15.92
CA SER A 262 -0.23 3.98 -16.46
C SER A 262 -0.18 3.26 -17.82
N ASP A 263 0.53 3.86 -18.77
CA ASP A 263 0.88 3.23 -20.05
C ASP A 263 2.01 2.19 -19.93
N ARG A 264 2.68 2.16 -18.79
CA ARG A 264 3.78 1.22 -18.50
C ARG A 264 4.95 1.30 -19.48
N GLU A 265 5.16 2.44 -20.13
CA GLU A 265 6.29 2.68 -21.05
C GLU A 265 7.64 2.31 -20.42
N PHE A 266 7.82 2.62 -19.12
CA PHE A 266 9.01 2.28 -18.34
C PHE A 266 8.75 1.15 -17.33
N GLY A 267 7.86 0.21 -17.64
CA GLY A 267 7.48 -0.86 -16.72
C GLY A 267 6.85 -0.32 -15.44
N SER A 268 7.23 -0.86 -14.28
CA SER A 268 6.75 -0.39 -12.97
C SER A 268 7.25 1.02 -12.60
N GLY A 269 8.26 1.55 -13.27
CA GLY A 269 8.75 2.92 -13.10
C GLY A 269 7.93 3.99 -13.82
N SER A 270 6.90 3.62 -14.60
CA SER A 270 6.02 4.59 -15.26
C SER A 270 5.10 5.27 -14.26
N HIS A 271 4.95 6.60 -14.39
CA HIS A 271 3.99 7.35 -13.60
C HIS A 271 2.54 6.95 -13.94
N ASN A 272 1.68 6.93 -12.94
CA ASN A 272 0.25 7.04 -13.17
C ASN A 272 -0.09 8.47 -13.56
N ARG A 273 -0.94 8.61 -14.56
CA ARG A 273 -1.47 9.87 -15.07
C ARG A 273 -2.99 9.87 -15.03
N LEU A 274 -3.58 11.04 -15.18
CA LEU A 274 -5.02 11.18 -15.36
C LEU A 274 -5.34 11.12 -16.87
N TYR A 275 -6.23 10.20 -17.22
CA TYR A 275 -6.79 10.05 -18.57
C TYR A 275 -8.29 10.28 -18.54
N THR A 276 -8.86 10.60 -19.70
CA THR A 276 -10.31 10.62 -19.93
C THR A 276 -10.67 9.82 -21.15
N VAL A 277 -11.82 9.15 -21.11
CA VAL A 277 -12.36 8.36 -22.23
C VAL A 277 -13.88 8.50 -22.26
N PRO A 278 -14.54 8.67 -23.45
CA PRO A 278 -15.99 8.63 -23.53
C PRO A 278 -16.56 7.31 -23.02
N VAL A 279 -17.69 7.35 -22.32
CA VAL A 279 -18.36 6.14 -21.80
C VAL A 279 -18.73 5.15 -22.91
N GLN A 280 -18.96 5.63 -24.12
CA GLN A 280 -19.24 4.81 -25.30
C GLN A 280 -18.02 4.06 -25.85
N GLY A 281 -16.85 4.35 -25.28
CA GLY A 281 -15.59 3.73 -25.67
C GLY A 281 -14.70 4.61 -26.54
N GLY A 282 -13.45 4.19 -26.65
CA GLY A 282 -12.43 4.85 -27.47
C GLY A 282 -11.04 4.80 -26.84
N THR A 283 -10.10 5.48 -27.47
CA THR A 283 -8.72 5.60 -26.95
C THR A 283 -8.67 6.62 -25.82
N PRO A 284 -8.20 6.24 -24.61
CA PRO A 284 -8.04 7.16 -23.49
C PRO A 284 -7.08 8.31 -23.83
N LYS A 285 -7.45 9.54 -23.46
CA LYS A 285 -6.64 10.73 -23.70
C LYS A 285 -6.01 11.21 -22.39
N PRO A 286 -4.68 11.41 -22.33
CA PRO A 286 -4.04 11.91 -21.12
C PRO A 286 -4.36 13.39 -20.89
N ILE A 287 -4.93 13.71 -19.74
CA ILE A 287 -5.18 15.10 -19.29
C ILE A 287 -3.88 15.68 -18.72
N THR A 288 -3.12 14.87 -17.98
CA THR A 288 -1.89 15.32 -17.28
C THR A 288 -0.61 14.93 -18.02
N ALA A 289 -0.62 14.91 -19.36
CA ALA A 289 0.54 14.51 -20.17
C ALA A 289 1.81 15.36 -19.90
N LYS A 290 1.63 16.63 -19.51
CA LYS A 290 2.72 17.58 -19.22
C LYS A 290 3.11 17.62 -17.74
N LEU A 291 2.36 16.97 -16.88
CA LEU A 291 2.61 16.96 -15.44
C LEU A 291 3.61 15.84 -15.11
N ASP A 292 4.80 16.24 -14.67
CA ASP A 292 5.85 15.30 -14.25
C ASP A 292 5.70 14.92 -12.77
N MET A 293 4.58 14.27 -12.43
CA MET A 293 4.24 13.86 -11.07
C MET A 293 3.54 12.49 -11.09
N GLN A 294 3.84 11.65 -10.11
CA GLN A 294 3.12 10.40 -9.87
C GLN A 294 1.74 10.69 -9.27
N LEU A 295 0.65 10.33 -9.97
CA LEU A 295 -0.69 10.37 -9.40
C LEU A 295 -0.98 9.11 -8.58
N GLY A 296 -1.64 9.28 -7.43
CA GLY A 296 -1.82 8.26 -6.40
C GLY A 296 -0.77 8.35 -5.29
N ASN A 297 -0.91 7.50 -4.29
CA ASN A 297 0.02 7.44 -3.16
C ASN A 297 1.07 6.35 -3.39
N ALA A 298 2.32 6.75 -3.62
CA ALA A 298 3.48 5.86 -3.76
C ALA A 298 4.34 5.80 -2.48
N ALA A 299 3.96 6.48 -1.40
CA ALA A 299 4.69 6.47 -0.15
C ALA A 299 4.55 5.14 0.59
N LEU A 300 5.64 4.66 1.15
CA LEU A 300 5.68 3.50 2.05
C LEU A 300 5.70 3.97 3.51
N GLY A 301 4.97 3.26 4.36
CA GLY A 301 4.92 3.50 5.79
C GLY A 301 4.45 2.24 6.51
N ASP A 302 4.83 2.10 7.78
CA ASP A 302 4.48 0.99 8.66
C ASP A 302 3.26 1.27 9.54
N MET A 303 2.76 2.54 9.53
CA MET A 303 1.70 3.03 10.42
C MET A 303 0.45 3.54 9.68
N LYS A 304 0.32 3.32 8.39
CA LYS A 304 -0.92 3.61 7.67
C LYS A 304 -1.76 2.36 7.46
N SER A 305 -3.09 2.53 7.59
CA SER A 305 -4.04 1.45 7.35
C SER A 305 -4.01 1.01 5.89
N ALA A 306 -4.17 -0.31 5.69
CA ALA A 306 -4.50 -0.83 4.39
C ALA A 306 -5.97 -0.49 4.07
N GLY A 307 -6.20 0.20 2.97
CA GLY A 307 -7.52 0.53 2.45
C GLY A 307 -7.43 0.80 0.95
N PRO A 308 -8.55 0.85 0.25
CA PRO A 308 -8.54 1.18 -1.17
C PRO A 308 -8.00 2.60 -1.36
N SER A 309 -7.20 2.80 -2.41
CA SER A 309 -6.82 4.14 -2.84
C SER A 309 -8.07 4.88 -3.33
N PRO A 310 -8.25 6.16 -2.98
CA PRO A 310 -9.41 6.91 -3.43
C PRO A 310 -9.39 7.11 -4.94
N SER A 311 -10.55 6.97 -5.57
CA SER A 311 -10.77 7.35 -6.97
C SER A 311 -10.73 8.88 -7.12
N PRO A 312 -10.56 9.43 -8.35
CA PRO A 312 -10.75 10.85 -8.60
C PRO A 312 -12.12 11.32 -8.12
N VAL A 313 -12.18 12.41 -7.37
CA VAL A 313 -13.42 12.96 -6.81
C VAL A 313 -13.71 14.31 -7.45
N TRP A 314 -14.91 14.45 -8.00
CA TRP A 314 -15.41 15.71 -8.52
C TRP A 314 -16.09 16.53 -7.44
N ASP A 315 -15.93 17.85 -7.50
CA ASP A 315 -16.88 18.76 -6.87
C ASP A 315 -18.14 18.75 -7.74
N ALA A 316 -19.15 17.97 -7.33
CA ALA A 316 -20.37 17.76 -8.13
C ALA A 316 -21.16 19.06 -8.35
N ASN A 317 -21.04 20.05 -7.44
CA ASN A 317 -21.71 21.35 -7.54
C ASN A 317 -20.93 22.31 -8.41
N HIS A 318 -19.64 22.12 -8.56
CA HIS A 318 -18.70 22.99 -9.28
C HIS A 318 -17.77 22.18 -10.17
N PRO A 319 -18.29 21.41 -11.17
CA PRO A 319 -17.46 20.56 -12.02
C PRO A 319 -16.41 21.35 -12.83
N GLU A 320 -16.62 22.63 -13.05
CA GLU A 320 -15.63 23.52 -13.69
C GLU A 320 -14.36 23.71 -12.86
N ARG A 321 -14.40 23.45 -11.56
CA ARG A 321 -13.22 23.50 -10.67
C ARG A 321 -12.28 22.33 -10.88
N GLY A 322 -12.70 21.26 -11.58
CA GLY A 322 -11.90 20.07 -11.82
C GLY A 322 -12.10 18.98 -10.76
N MET A 323 -11.15 18.05 -10.68
CA MET A 323 -11.25 16.89 -9.80
C MET A 323 -10.09 16.83 -8.81
N LEU A 324 -10.35 16.21 -7.65
CA LEU A 324 -9.36 15.95 -6.62
C LEU A 324 -8.75 14.58 -6.80
N VAL A 325 -7.43 14.49 -6.69
CA VAL A 325 -6.65 13.25 -6.77
C VAL A 325 -5.49 13.28 -5.78
N LEU A 326 -5.00 12.11 -5.36
CA LEU A 326 -3.72 12.03 -4.67
C LEU A 326 -2.57 12.21 -5.65
N GLY A 327 -1.53 12.90 -5.21
CA GLY A 327 -0.27 13.03 -5.95
C GLY A 327 0.92 12.87 -5.01
N THR A 328 1.92 12.15 -5.49
CA THR A 328 3.20 11.91 -4.81
C THR A 328 4.25 12.81 -5.41
N HIS A 329 4.82 13.71 -4.61
CA HIS A 329 5.79 14.67 -5.07
C HIS A 329 6.71 15.15 -3.93
N ASP A 330 8.01 15.22 -4.20
CA ASP A 330 9.05 15.83 -3.34
C ASP A 330 8.98 15.40 -1.87
N GLY A 331 8.89 14.08 -1.62
CA GLY A 331 8.88 13.53 -0.27
C GLY A 331 7.53 13.63 0.47
N SER A 332 6.46 14.00 -0.21
CA SER A 332 5.12 14.17 0.36
C SER A 332 4.05 13.55 -0.53
N VAL A 333 2.92 13.19 0.08
CA VAL A 333 1.69 12.83 -0.64
C VAL A 333 0.60 13.79 -0.22
N ASP A 334 0.04 14.48 -1.20
CA ASP A 334 -0.96 15.53 -1.03
C ASP A 334 -2.20 15.27 -1.90
N VAL A 335 -3.29 15.97 -1.59
CA VAL A 335 -4.44 16.07 -2.49
C VAL A 335 -4.22 17.25 -3.43
N TYR A 336 -4.36 16.98 -4.71
CA TYR A 336 -4.25 17.96 -5.78
C TYR A 336 -5.58 18.13 -6.49
N ARG A 337 -5.85 19.37 -6.93
CA ARG A 337 -6.92 19.67 -7.86
C ARG A 337 -6.35 19.69 -9.27
N ILE A 338 -6.96 18.89 -10.18
CA ILE A 338 -6.59 18.86 -11.59
C ILE A 338 -7.74 19.41 -12.42
N HIS A 339 -7.45 20.45 -13.17
CA HIS A 339 -8.38 21.09 -14.08
C HIS A 339 -8.44 20.36 -15.43
N ALA A 340 -9.51 20.59 -16.22
CA ALA A 340 -9.71 19.96 -17.52
C ALA A 340 -8.58 20.23 -18.54
N ASN A 341 -7.84 21.35 -18.39
CA ASN A 341 -6.68 21.70 -19.21
C ASN A 341 -5.37 21.03 -18.74
N GLY A 342 -5.42 20.25 -17.65
CA GLY A 342 -4.27 19.57 -17.04
C GLY A 342 -3.50 20.39 -16.01
N ASP A 343 -3.90 21.62 -15.71
CA ASP A 343 -3.32 22.41 -14.64
C ASP A 343 -3.56 21.72 -13.29
N CYS A 344 -2.54 21.75 -12.43
CA CYS A 344 -2.52 21.04 -11.17
C CYS A 344 -2.19 22.01 -10.02
N GLN A 345 -2.99 21.96 -8.95
CA GLN A 345 -2.82 22.80 -7.76
C GLN A 345 -2.93 21.95 -6.48
N PRO A 346 -2.02 22.10 -5.48
CA PRO A 346 -2.17 21.45 -4.19
C PRO A 346 -3.37 22.03 -3.43
N VAL A 347 -4.17 21.17 -2.82
CA VAL A 347 -5.32 21.53 -1.98
C VAL A 347 -4.96 21.41 -0.50
N THR A 348 -4.17 20.42 -0.13
CA THR A 348 -3.65 20.28 1.23
C THR A 348 -2.50 21.23 1.47
N GLY A 349 -2.52 21.95 2.60
CA GLY A 349 -1.53 22.98 2.91
C GLY A 349 -0.08 22.49 2.94
N LYS A 350 0.85 23.42 3.09
CA LYS A 350 2.30 23.14 3.13
C LYS A 350 2.69 22.22 4.30
N GLY A 351 3.81 21.54 4.18
CA GLY A 351 4.39 20.65 5.19
C GLY A 351 4.39 19.19 4.73
N GLU A 352 5.37 18.44 5.22
CA GLU A 352 5.53 17.03 4.88
C GLU A 352 4.42 16.20 5.51
N LYS A 353 3.75 15.40 4.69
CA LYS A 353 2.68 14.50 5.10
C LYS A 353 2.53 13.33 4.12
N ASP A 354 1.89 12.28 4.60
CA ASP A 354 1.48 11.14 3.76
C ASP A 354 -0.05 11.04 3.84
N VAL A 355 -0.75 11.70 2.91
CA VAL A 355 -2.20 11.58 2.76
C VAL A 355 -2.50 10.27 2.01
N TYR A 356 -3.23 9.37 2.63
CA TYR A 356 -3.53 8.08 2.02
C TYR A 356 -5.01 7.85 1.70
N GLN A 357 -5.91 8.66 2.29
CA GLN A 357 -7.34 8.65 1.97
C GLN A 357 -7.95 10.03 2.17
N TYR A 358 -9.03 10.31 1.45
CA TYR A 358 -9.76 11.55 1.59
C TYR A 358 -11.22 11.39 1.18
N THR A 359 -12.07 12.32 1.63
CA THR A 359 -13.46 12.48 1.23
C THR A 359 -13.80 13.97 1.17
N LEU A 360 -14.61 14.37 0.19
CA LEU A 360 -15.06 15.75 -0.03
C LEU A 360 -16.46 15.94 0.51
N SER A 361 -16.74 17.07 1.17
CA SER A 361 -18.09 17.42 1.59
C SER A 361 -18.99 17.68 0.37
N PRO A 362 -20.30 17.44 0.48
CA PRO A 362 -21.24 17.63 -0.63
C PRO A 362 -21.27 19.05 -1.20
N ASP A 363 -20.93 20.06 -0.40
CA ASP A 363 -20.84 21.46 -0.82
C ASP A 363 -19.49 21.83 -1.48
N GLY A 364 -18.54 20.87 -1.52
CA GLY A 364 -17.23 21.07 -2.11
C GLY A 364 -16.26 21.95 -1.30
N ALA A 365 -16.67 22.42 -0.12
CA ALA A 365 -15.89 23.39 0.67
C ALA A 365 -14.89 22.73 1.64
N THR A 366 -15.19 21.53 2.11
CA THR A 366 -14.41 20.84 3.14
C THR A 366 -13.92 19.48 2.64
N LEU A 367 -12.63 19.25 2.82
CA LEU A 367 -12.00 17.95 2.61
C LEU A 367 -11.66 17.33 3.96
N VAL A 368 -11.95 16.05 4.17
CA VAL A 368 -11.43 15.28 5.30
C VAL A 368 -10.42 14.30 4.77
N ILE A 369 -9.21 14.35 5.31
CA ILE A 369 -8.10 13.49 4.92
C ILE A 369 -7.68 12.60 6.08
N ALA A 370 -7.22 11.39 5.77
CA ALA A 370 -6.46 10.54 6.66
C ALA A 370 -4.98 10.65 6.29
N ALA A 371 -4.14 11.06 7.24
CA ALA A 371 -2.75 11.37 6.96
C ALA A 371 -1.84 11.06 8.15
N LEU A 372 -0.56 10.78 7.84
CA LEU A 372 0.55 10.81 8.78
C LEU A 372 1.26 12.16 8.67
N THR A 373 1.80 12.63 9.80
CA THR A 373 2.72 13.78 9.87
C THR A 373 4.05 13.35 10.48
N ALA A 374 5.01 14.22 10.59
CA ALA A 374 6.35 13.89 11.08
C ALA A 374 6.35 13.39 12.54
N ASP A 375 5.45 13.90 13.36
CA ASP A 375 5.36 13.67 14.81
C ASP A 375 4.14 12.84 15.25
N HIS A 376 3.22 12.54 14.34
CA HIS A 376 2.02 11.78 14.64
C HIS A 376 1.76 10.64 13.64
N PRO A 377 1.37 9.47 14.14
CA PRO A 377 0.79 8.42 13.30
C PRO A 377 -0.55 8.88 12.74
N ALA A 378 -1.22 7.99 11.99
CA ALA A 378 -2.46 8.29 11.28
C ALA A 378 -3.56 8.93 12.12
N GLU A 379 -4.03 10.11 11.70
CA GLU A 379 -5.18 10.84 12.23
C GLU A 379 -6.01 11.45 11.09
N LEU A 380 -7.26 11.88 11.39
CA LEU A 380 -8.06 12.65 10.47
C LEU A 380 -7.79 14.15 10.62
N TYR A 381 -7.80 14.83 9.48
CA TYR A 381 -7.69 16.28 9.40
C TYR A 381 -8.81 16.83 8.53
N ARG A 382 -9.39 17.95 8.95
CA ARG A 382 -10.24 18.79 8.11
C ARG A 382 -9.35 19.76 7.34
N VAL A 383 -9.59 19.89 6.06
CA VAL A 383 -8.92 20.86 5.18
C VAL A 383 -9.96 21.77 4.56
N ASP A 384 -9.79 23.06 4.67
CA ASP A 384 -10.52 24.05 3.87
C ASP A 384 -10.00 24.02 2.44
N VAL A 385 -10.87 23.75 1.48
CA VAL A 385 -10.50 23.46 0.09
C VAL A 385 -9.97 24.71 -0.65
N GLU A 386 -10.35 25.91 -0.22
CA GLU A 386 -9.92 27.16 -0.85
C GLU A 386 -8.60 27.67 -0.26
N THR A 387 -8.44 27.56 1.07
CA THR A 387 -7.24 28.12 1.75
C THR A 387 -6.15 27.09 1.98
N GLY A 388 -6.48 25.80 1.97
CA GLY A 388 -5.58 24.70 2.33
C GLY A 388 -5.30 24.63 3.84
N GLU A 389 -6.04 25.39 4.67
CA GLU A 389 -5.91 25.32 6.12
C GLU A 389 -6.26 23.92 6.62
N MET A 390 -5.34 23.30 7.37
CA MET A 390 -5.48 21.94 7.87
C MET A 390 -5.61 21.93 9.39
N ILE A 391 -6.71 21.36 9.91
CA ILE A 391 -7.00 21.25 11.33
C ILE A 391 -7.19 19.77 11.69
N ARG A 392 -6.46 19.27 12.69
CA ARG A 392 -6.57 17.88 13.16
C ARG A 392 -7.94 17.68 13.84
N LEU A 393 -8.71 16.70 13.37
CA LEU A 393 -10.01 16.33 13.91
C LEU A 393 -9.89 15.28 15.01
N THR A 394 -9.23 14.14 14.74
CA THR A 394 -9.10 13.04 15.69
C THR A 394 -7.85 13.20 16.55
N ARG A 395 -7.90 12.63 17.76
CA ARG A 395 -6.80 12.63 18.75
C ARG A 395 -6.67 11.25 19.38
N ARG A 396 -6.87 10.21 18.56
CA ARG A 396 -6.97 8.83 19.04
C ARG A 396 -5.66 8.26 19.54
N ASN A 397 -4.55 8.81 19.05
CA ASN A 397 -3.20 8.40 19.44
C ASN A 397 -2.54 9.34 20.45
N ASP A 398 -3.16 10.45 20.85
CA ASP A 398 -2.53 11.47 21.73
C ASP A 398 -2.12 10.91 23.10
N GLU A 399 -2.95 10.04 23.71
CA GLU A 399 -2.69 9.52 25.06
C GLU A 399 -1.32 8.83 25.16
N TRP A 400 -1.04 7.91 24.22
CA TRP A 400 0.22 7.16 24.26
C TRP A 400 1.38 7.93 23.62
N ILE A 401 1.18 8.68 22.53
CA ILE A 401 2.21 9.49 21.88
C ILE A 401 2.75 10.57 22.82
N ASN A 402 1.89 11.23 23.58
CA ASN A 402 2.30 12.26 24.52
C ASN A 402 3.13 11.73 25.68
N ALA A 403 3.01 10.44 26.03
CA ALA A 403 3.85 9.77 27.02
C ALA A 403 5.22 9.35 26.48
N LEU A 404 5.39 9.34 25.15
CA LEU A 404 6.57 8.86 24.46
C LEU A 404 7.47 9.99 23.97
N GLN A 405 8.75 9.70 23.91
CA GLN A 405 9.75 10.54 23.29
C GLN A 405 9.77 10.27 21.79
N VAL A 406 9.02 11.08 21.03
CA VAL A 406 8.97 11.04 19.57
C VAL A 406 9.91 12.10 19.04
N ASN A 407 10.81 11.70 18.15
CA ASN A 407 11.74 12.59 17.48
C ASN A 407 11.19 12.95 16.09
N VAL A 408 11.40 14.18 15.67
CA VAL A 408 11.01 14.66 14.33
C VAL A 408 12.24 14.51 13.42
N PRO A 409 12.09 13.90 12.24
CA PRO A 409 13.18 13.77 11.30
C PRO A 409 13.57 15.12 10.69
N GLU A 410 14.85 15.32 10.50
CA GLU A 410 15.42 16.46 9.79
C GLU A 410 15.58 16.09 8.31
N ARG A 411 15.06 16.94 7.40
CA ARG A 411 15.20 16.76 5.96
C ARG A 411 16.64 17.05 5.54
N ILE A 412 17.21 16.17 4.75
CA ILE A 412 18.52 16.33 4.13
C ILE A 412 18.40 16.30 2.61
N GLU A 413 19.24 17.07 1.94
CA GLU A 413 19.37 17.08 0.49
C GLU A 413 20.83 17.25 0.07
N PHE A 414 21.20 16.53 -0.97
CA PHE A 414 22.51 16.68 -1.59
C PHE A 414 22.42 16.38 -3.09
N THR A 415 23.46 16.77 -3.82
CA THR A 415 23.61 16.41 -5.23
C THR A 415 24.62 15.26 -5.33
N SER A 416 24.20 14.15 -5.94
CA SER A 416 25.09 13.00 -6.18
C SER A 416 26.24 13.38 -7.13
N THR A 417 27.30 12.61 -7.13
CA THR A 417 28.50 12.84 -7.97
C THR A 417 28.20 12.88 -9.46
N ASP A 418 27.11 12.26 -9.90
CA ASP A 418 26.62 12.26 -11.28
C ASP A 418 25.44 13.23 -11.53
N GLY A 419 25.17 14.13 -10.58
CA GLY A 419 24.32 15.29 -10.77
C GLY A 419 22.84 15.12 -10.38
N TRP A 420 22.44 13.98 -9.78
CA TRP A 420 21.07 13.80 -9.30
C TRP A 420 20.85 14.47 -7.94
N ARG A 421 19.72 15.15 -7.78
CA ARG A 421 19.26 15.64 -6.48
C ARG A 421 18.70 14.47 -5.67
N ILE A 422 19.31 14.17 -4.55
CA ILE A 422 18.88 13.12 -3.63
C ILE A 422 18.31 13.76 -2.37
N GLN A 423 17.13 13.30 -1.96
CA GLN A 423 16.43 13.76 -0.77
C GLN A 423 16.30 12.63 0.23
N GLY A 424 16.38 12.98 1.51
CA GLY A 424 16.18 12.04 2.60
C GLY A 424 15.93 12.74 3.92
N TRP A 425 15.99 11.98 4.99
CA TRP A 425 15.76 12.43 6.35
C TRP A 425 16.71 11.74 7.32
N LEU A 426 17.11 12.49 8.33
CA LEU A 426 17.88 12.00 9.47
C LEU A 426 17.05 12.12 10.74
N LEU A 427 16.78 11.00 11.40
CA LEU A 427 16.16 10.95 12.71
C LEU A 427 17.25 10.75 13.76
N GLN A 428 17.52 11.78 14.53
CA GLN A 428 18.50 11.71 15.61
C GLN A 428 17.86 11.14 16.88
N PRO A 429 18.60 10.36 17.69
CA PRO A 429 18.13 9.92 19.00
C PRO A 429 18.04 11.11 19.96
N ALA A 430 17.16 11.01 20.95
CA ALA A 430 17.18 11.94 22.06
C ALA A 430 18.45 11.70 22.91
N ARG A 431 19.34 12.68 22.93
CA ARG A 431 20.65 12.56 23.56
C ARG A 431 20.58 12.80 25.05
N GLN A 432 21.26 11.91 25.81
CA GLN A 432 21.59 12.13 27.21
C GLN A 432 23.00 12.75 27.38
N ASP A 433 23.93 12.44 26.45
CA ASP A 433 25.30 12.97 26.44
C ASP A 433 25.59 13.62 25.09
N SER A 434 25.89 14.90 25.09
CA SER A 434 26.17 15.68 23.87
C SER A 434 27.58 15.45 23.30
N SER A 435 28.46 14.71 24.01
CA SER A 435 29.84 14.45 23.59
C SER A 435 30.05 13.06 22.99
N ALA A 436 29.13 12.12 23.25
CA ALA A 436 29.23 10.75 22.73
C ALA A 436 28.90 10.68 21.25
N LYS A 437 29.70 9.99 20.45
CA LYS A 437 29.41 9.70 19.06
C LYS A 437 28.23 8.71 18.96
N THR A 438 27.41 8.88 17.92
CA THR A 438 26.15 8.17 17.71
C THR A 438 26.27 7.20 16.52
N PRO A 439 25.94 5.89 16.67
CA PRO A 439 25.85 4.98 15.52
C PRO A 439 24.84 5.46 14.48
N LEU A 440 25.10 5.19 13.22
CA LEU A 440 24.21 5.54 12.09
C LEU A 440 23.66 4.28 11.42
N ILE A 441 22.34 4.19 11.26
CA ILE A 441 21.67 3.11 10.53
C ILE A 441 21.08 3.69 9.25
N LEU A 442 21.50 3.18 8.09
CA LEU A 442 20.86 3.44 6.80
C LEU A 442 19.65 2.53 6.65
N GLN A 443 18.45 3.11 6.50
CA GLN A 443 17.20 2.39 6.24
C GLN A 443 16.77 2.59 4.79
N ILE A 444 16.54 1.48 4.05
CA ILE A 444 16.27 1.49 2.62
C ILE A 444 14.83 1.03 2.36
N HIS A 445 14.04 1.85 1.62
CA HIS A 445 12.67 1.51 1.28
C HIS A 445 12.54 0.35 0.29
N GLY A 446 11.34 -0.22 0.19
CA GLY A 446 10.97 -1.19 -0.83
C GLY A 446 10.60 -0.54 -2.16
N GLY A 447 10.34 -1.33 -3.17
CA GLY A 447 9.93 -0.84 -4.50
C GLY A 447 10.77 -1.45 -5.62
N PRO A 448 11.69 -0.74 -6.32
CA PRO A 448 12.24 0.61 -6.08
C PRO A 448 11.25 1.76 -6.35
N HIS A 449 10.25 1.56 -7.19
CA HIS A 449 9.28 2.57 -7.62
C HIS A 449 8.22 2.85 -6.53
N ALA A 450 8.71 3.32 -5.39
CA ALA A 450 7.98 3.79 -4.23
C ALA A 450 8.74 4.98 -3.63
N MET A 451 8.35 5.46 -2.47
CA MET A 451 9.00 6.61 -1.82
C MET A 451 8.90 6.48 -0.31
N TYR A 452 9.91 6.92 0.42
CA TYR A 452 9.77 7.31 1.81
C TYR A 452 9.39 8.79 1.92
N THR A 453 8.74 9.14 3.03
CA THR A 453 8.41 10.51 3.43
C THR A 453 9.09 10.85 4.75
N GLY A 454 9.07 12.13 5.16
CA GLY A 454 9.51 12.58 6.48
C GLY A 454 8.47 12.33 7.58
N THR A 455 7.50 11.43 7.38
CA THR A 455 6.43 11.19 8.35
C THR A 455 6.80 10.14 9.40
N PHE A 456 5.97 10.05 10.44
CA PHE A 456 6.15 9.11 11.54
C PHE A 456 6.27 7.67 11.03
N SER A 457 7.37 6.99 11.40
CA SER A 457 7.59 5.57 11.19
C SER A 457 7.95 4.90 12.51
N TYR A 458 7.22 3.86 12.86
CA TYR A 458 7.43 3.14 14.12
C TYR A 458 8.77 2.41 14.15
N GLU A 459 9.15 1.76 13.04
CA GLU A 459 10.44 1.09 12.90
C GLU A 459 11.60 2.06 13.14
N MET A 460 11.58 3.23 12.52
CA MET A 460 12.64 4.23 12.67
C MET A 460 12.67 4.85 14.06
N GLN A 461 11.51 5.11 14.67
CA GLN A 461 11.41 5.62 16.03
C GLN A 461 11.93 4.62 17.06
N THR A 462 11.67 3.31 16.91
CA THR A 462 12.19 2.29 17.82
C THR A 462 13.71 2.15 17.71
N LEU A 463 14.29 2.27 16.52
CA LEU A 463 15.74 2.30 16.30
C LEU A 463 16.40 3.53 16.94
N ALA A 464 15.77 4.71 16.78
CA ALA A 464 16.26 5.96 17.39
C ALA A 464 16.16 5.91 18.93
N ALA A 465 15.11 5.27 19.47
CA ALA A 465 14.94 5.05 20.90
C ALA A 465 16.05 4.18 21.53
N GLN A 466 16.75 3.38 20.72
CA GLN A 466 17.93 2.61 21.15
C GLN A 466 19.24 3.42 21.10
N GLY A 467 19.18 4.71 20.78
CA GLY A 467 20.35 5.58 20.72
C GLY A 467 21.05 5.62 19.37
N ASN A 468 20.43 5.15 18.30
CA ASN A 468 20.97 5.23 16.94
C ASN A 468 20.42 6.46 16.21
N ALA A 469 21.21 7.07 15.36
CA ALA A 469 20.71 7.93 14.30
C ALA A 469 20.21 7.06 13.13
N VAL A 470 19.09 7.41 12.54
CA VAL A 470 18.50 6.65 11.43
C VAL A 470 18.40 7.57 10.21
N LEU A 471 19.07 7.16 9.15
CA LEU A 471 19.07 7.84 7.85
C LEU A 471 18.20 7.06 6.87
N TRP A 472 17.30 7.73 6.17
CA TRP A 472 16.64 7.16 5.00
C TRP A 472 16.58 8.17 3.87
N VAL A 473 16.76 7.69 2.65
CA VAL A 473 16.76 8.52 1.44
C VAL A 473 15.92 7.89 0.35
N ASN A 474 15.56 8.68 -0.63
CA ASN A 474 14.93 8.25 -1.86
C ASN A 474 15.99 8.25 -2.99
N PRO A 475 16.63 7.10 -3.27
CA PRO A 475 17.58 7.00 -4.37
C PRO A 475 16.87 7.06 -5.71
N ARG A 476 17.62 7.27 -6.81
CA ARG A 476 17.05 7.14 -8.16
C ARG A 476 16.31 5.82 -8.34
N GLY A 477 15.19 5.84 -9.04
CA GLY A 477 14.21 4.76 -9.06
C GLY A 477 12.99 5.03 -8.18
N SER A 478 13.10 5.91 -7.17
CA SER A 478 11.98 6.31 -6.33
C SER A 478 10.96 7.14 -7.11
N MET A 479 9.68 7.07 -6.70
CA MET A 479 8.61 7.94 -7.18
C MET A 479 8.68 9.32 -6.50
N GLY A 480 8.02 10.32 -7.11
CA GLY A 480 7.88 11.66 -6.54
C GLY A 480 8.92 12.68 -6.98
N TYR A 481 9.88 12.31 -7.83
CA TYR A 481 10.98 13.15 -8.29
C TYR A 481 11.04 13.27 -9.81
N GLY A 482 9.93 13.05 -10.49
CA GLY A 482 9.81 13.06 -11.93
C GLY A 482 10.03 11.70 -12.60
N GLN A 483 9.58 11.58 -13.86
CA GLN A 483 9.61 10.33 -14.62
C GLN A 483 11.04 9.86 -14.91
N GLU A 484 11.95 10.78 -15.22
CA GLU A 484 13.35 10.44 -15.47
C GLU A 484 14.03 9.83 -14.24
N PHE A 485 13.76 10.39 -13.05
CA PHE A 485 14.27 9.86 -11.80
C PHE A 485 13.69 8.47 -11.49
N ALA A 486 12.38 8.30 -11.68
CA ALA A 486 11.70 7.03 -11.43
C ALA A 486 12.20 5.89 -12.34
N ARG A 487 12.51 6.16 -13.61
CA ARG A 487 13.01 5.14 -14.54
C ARG A 487 14.52 4.87 -14.44
N ALA A 488 15.28 5.74 -13.74
CA ALA A 488 16.75 5.75 -13.82
C ALA A 488 17.45 4.50 -13.25
N CYS A 489 16.78 3.69 -12.41
CA CYS A 489 17.33 2.42 -11.94
C CYS A 489 17.06 1.25 -12.90
N ARG A 490 16.20 1.42 -13.92
CA ARG A 490 15.85 0.35 -14.86
C ARG A 490 17.05 0.01 -15.76
N GLY A 491 17.44 -1.25 -15.76
CA GLY A 491 18.63 -1.73 -16.50
C GLY A 491 19.97 -1.39 -15.83
N ASP A 492 19.97 -0.54 -14.79
CA ASP A 492 21.15 -0.21 -13.96
C ASP A 492 20.92 -0.55 -12.48
N PHE A 493 20.11 -1.55 -12.21
CA PHE A 493 19.77 -1.99 -10.87
C PHE A 493 21.02 -2.32 -10.03
N ALA A 494 21.10 -1.80 -8.81
CA ALA A 494 22.26 -1.83 -7.94
C ALA A 494 23.51 -1.16 -8.55
N GLY A 495 23.30 -0.16 -9.41
CA GLY A 495 24.31 0.72 -10.01
C GLY A 495 24.22 2.13 -9.45
N GLY A 496 23.46 3.00 -10.12
CA GLY A 496 23.28 4.38 -9.68
C GLY A 496 22.53 4.50 -8.36
N ASP A 497 21.51 3.69 -8.12
CA ASP A 497 20.75 3.62 -6.87
C ASP A 497 21.62 3.17 -5.67
N PHE A 498 22.52 2.22 -5.86
CA PHE A 498 23.54 1.85 -4.85
C PHE A 498 24.46 3.03 -4.53
N ARG A 499 24.93 3.74 -5.56
CA ARG A 499 25.79 4.92 -5.41
C ARG A 499 25.08 6.02 -4.60
N ASP A 500 23.84 6.33 -4.94
CA ASP A 500 23.04 7.33 -4.21
C ASP A 500 22.94 7.01 -2.70
N LEU A 501 22.73 5.73 -2.35
CA LEU A 501 22.66 5.26 -0.97
C LEU A 501 24.00 5.42 -0.24
N MET A 502 25.11 5.09 -0.90
CA MET A 502 26.45 5.22 -0.29
C MET A 502 26.87 6.68 -0.13
N GLU A 503 26.60 7.51 -1.12
CA GLU A 503 26.87 8.96 -1.08
C GLU A 503 25.99 9.67 -0.03
N ALA A 504 24.76 9.16 0.22
CA ALA A 504 23.92 9.66 1.31
C ALA A 504 24.55 9.41 2.69
N VAL A 505 25.16 8.25 2.90
CA VAL A 505 25.90 7.96 4.13
C VAL A 505 27.11 8.89 4.26
N ASP A 506 27.89 9.08 3.19
CA ASP A 506 29.06 9.96 3.20
C ASP A 506 28.67 11.40 3.51
N HIS A 507 27.69 11.95 2.77
CA HIS A 507 27.16 13.30 3.01
C HIS A 507 26.68 13.50 4.46
N THR A 508 25.99 12.49 5.00
CA THR A 508 25.46 12.59 6.38
C THR A 508 26.60 12.57 7.42
N LEU A 509 27.61 11.74 7.24
CA LEU A 509 28.77 11.67 8.13
C LEU A 509 29.60 12.97 8.06
N ASP A 510 29.77 13.55 6.88
CA ASP A 510 30.49 14.81 6.67
C ASP A 510 29.75 16.02 7.29
N THR A 511 28.40 15.94 7.31
CA THR A 511 27.55 17.05 7.80
C THR A 511 27.38 17.01 9.33
N TYR A 512 27.31 15.83 9.93
CA TYR A 512 26.98 15.65 11.34
C TYR A 512 28.17 15.03 12.11
N GLU A 513 29.05 15.86 12.63
CA GLU A 513 30.32 15.48 13.30
C GLU A 513 30.18 14.46 14.45
N LEU A 514 28.99 14.40 15.07
CA LEU A 514 28.73 13.50 16.19
C LEU A 514 28.24 12.10 15.76
N LEU A 515 28.15 11.84 14.46
CA LEU A 515 27.92 10.48 13.97
C LEU A 515 29.23 9.67 13.99
N ASP A 516 29.09 8.37 14.20
CA ASP A 516 30.22 7.45 14.30
C ASP A 516 30.39 6.64 13.03
N GLU A 517 31.33 7.01 12.19
CA GLU A 517 31.66 6.30 10.94
C GLU A 517 32.11 4.84 11.15
N THR A 518 32.53 4.49 12.37
CA THR A 518 32.98 3.13 12.71
C THR A 518 31.84 2.22 13.14
N ARG A 519 30.64 2.77 13.42
CA ARG A 519 29.46 2.05 13.89
C ARG A 519 28.26 2.26 12.95
N LEU A 520 28.41 1.80 11.70
CA LEU A 520 27.38 1.89 10.68
C LEU A 520 26.55 0.61 10.61
N GLY A 521 25.22 0.77 10.56
CA GLY A 521 24.25 -0.29 10.29
C GLY A 521 23.52 -0.05 8.98
N VAL A 522 22.99 -1.11 8.36
CA VAL A 522 22.13 -1.02 7.17
C VAL A 522 20.96 -1.97 7.28
N ALA A 523 19.77 -1.50 6.93
CA ALA A 523 18.56 -2.33 6.90
C ALA A 523 17.64 -1.96 5.74
N GLY A 524 16.80 -2.92 5.35
CA GLY A 524 15.75 -2.68 4.36
C GLY A 524 14.95 -3.92 4.04
N GLY A 525 13.77 -3.70 3.44
CA GLY A 525 12.87 -4.77 3.07
C GLY A 525 12.50 -4.76 1.59
N SER A 526 12.25 -5.96 1.00
CA SER A 526 11.92 -6.10 -0.41
C SER A 526 13.07 -5.60 -1.29
N TYR A 527 12.87 -4.59 -2.14
CA TYR A 527 13.96 -3.90 -2.82
C TYR A 527 15.04 -3.42 -1.85
N GLY A 528 14.66 -2.79 -0.72
CA GLY A 528 15.62 -2.41 0.33
C GLY A 528 16.38 -3.60 0.90
N GLY A 529 15.78 -4.79 0.94
CA GLY A 529 16.45 -6.03 1.31
C GLY A 529 17.47 -6.50 0.26
N VAL A 530 17.16 -6.37 -1.03
CA VAL A 530 18.13 -6.59 -2.11
C VAL A 530 19.32 -5.66 -1.95
N MET A 531 19.04 -4.36 -1.77
CA MET A 531 20.11 -3.34 -1.64
C MET A 531 20.93 -3.55 -0.37
N THR A 532 20.33 -3.93 0.75
CA THR A 532 21.05 -4.32 1.98
C THR A 532 22.03 -5.46 1.68
N ASN A 533 21.55 -6.54 1.04
CA ASN A 533 22.39 -7.69 0.69
C ASN A 533 23.50 -7.29 -0.30
N TRP A 534 23.20 -6.42 -1.26
CA TRP A 534 24.16 -5.92 -2.25
C TRP A 534 25.24 -5.05 -1.61
N ILE A 535 24.83 -4.10 -0.74
CA ILE A 535 25.74 -3.20 -0.03
C ILE A 535 26.77 -4.00 0.77
N VAL A 536 26.33 -4.96 1.59
CA VAL A 536 27.25 -5.73 2.44
C VAL A 536 28.08 -6.77 1.67
N ALA A 537 27.72 -7.06 0.42
CA ALA A 537 28.54 -7.88 -0.50
C ALA A 537 29.62 -7.04 -1.23
N HIS A 538 29.49 -5.70 -1.26
CA HIS A 538 30.38 -4.80 -2.00
C HIS A 538 31.05 -3.74 -1.12
N SER A 539 30.77 -3.71 0.19
CA SER A 539 31.35 -2.77 1.14
C SER A 539 31.47 -3.40 2.52
N ASN A 540 32.61 -3.19 3.20
CA ASN A 540 32.87 -3.65 4.57
C ASN A 540 32.69 -2.54 5.62
N ARG A 541 32.07 -1.41 5.25
CA ARG A 541 31.86 -0.27 6.15
C ARG A 541 30.86 -0.57 7.27
N PHE A 542 29.87 -1.42 6.99
CA PHE A 542 28.77 -1.69 7.91
C PHE A 542 29.14 -2.79 8.91
N LYS A 543 28.83 -2.57 10.20
CA LYS A 543 29.11 -3.51 11.29
C LYS A 543 27.95 -4.47 11.55
N ALA A 544 26.74 -4.13 11.11
CA ALA A 544 25.55 -4.96 11.21
C ALA A 544 24.61 -4.69 10.01
N ALA A 545 23.91 -5.72 9.60
CA ALA A 545 22.88 -5.60 8.56
C ALA A 545 21.63 -6.40 8.90
N VAL A 546 20.46 -5.86 8.50
CA VAL A 546 19.17 -6.53 8.63
C VAL A 546 18.44 -6.51 7.28
N THR A 547 18.26 -7.70 6.70
CA THR A 547 17.51 -7.85 5.45
C THR A 547 16.15 -8.49 5.71
N GLN A 548 15.09 -7.85 5.23
CA GLN A 548 13.71 -8.28 5.48
C GLN A 548 13.05 -8.63 4.15
N ARG A 549 12.29 -9.75 4.08
CA ARG A 549 11.54 -10.12 2.87
C ARG A 549 12.32 -9.81 1.58
N CYS A 550 13.58 -10.24 1.53
CA CYS A 550 14.52 -9.85 0.49
C CYS A 550 14.38 -10.69 -0.79
N ILE A 551 14.99 -10.18 -1.86
CA ILE A 551 15.35 -10.97 -3.03
C ILE A 551 16.86 -11.21 -2.96
N SER A 552 17.29 -12.44 -3.19
CA SER A 552 18.71 -12.81 -3.25
C SER A 552 19.12 -13.34 -4.63
N ASN A 553 18.17 -13.89 -5.39
CA ASN A 553 18.42 -14.59 -6.64
C ASN A 553 17.33 -14.27 -7.67
N TRP A 554 17.67 -13.50 -8.70
CA TRP A 554 16.74 -13.09 -9.75
C TRP A 554 16.29 -14.26 -10.64
N LEU A 555 17.10 -15.31 -10.78
CA LEU A 555 16.73 -16.50 -11.54
C LEU A 555 15.55 -17.24 -10.90
N SER A 556 15.64 -17.53 -9.59
CA SER A 556 14.55 -18.21 -8.88
C SER A 556 13.36 -17.29 -8.62
N MET A 557 13.59 -15.98 -8.44
CA MET A 557 12.53 -14.97 -8.27
C MET A 557 11.56 -14.95 -9.45
N TYR A 558 12.08 -15.06 -10.68
CA TYR A 558 11.30 -14.99 -11.92
C TYR A 558 10.14 -15.99 -11.95
N GLY A 559 10.39 -17.26 -11.63
CA GLY A 559 9.39 -18.32 -11.70
C GLY A 559 8.65 -18.62 -10.40
N THR A 560 9.04 -18.00 -9.27
CA THR A 560 8.48 -18.33 -7.96
C THR A 560 7.69 -17.19 -7.31
N SER A 561 7.80 -15.96 -7.80
CA SER A 561 7.05 -14.80 -7.32
C SER A 561 5.70 -14.64 -8.04
N ASP A 562 4.74 -14.02 -7.36
CA ASP A 562 3.45 -13.61 -7.96
C ASP A 562 3.59 -12.50 -9.01
N ILE A 563 4.70 -11.75 -8.98
CA ILE A 563 5.03 -10.69 -9.95
C ILE A 563 6.34 -10.97 -10.70
N GLY A 564 6.90 -12.18 -10.57
CA GLY A 564 8.27 -12.48 -10.99
C GLY A 564 8.56 -12.10 -12.44
N ILE A 565 7.69 -12.49 -13.37
CA ILE A 565 7.83 -12.19 -14.80
C ILE A 565 7.89 -10.67 -15.02
N SER A 566 6.83 -9.96 -14.70
CA SER A 566 6.71 -8.53 -14.98
C SER A 566 7.71 -7.67 -14.22
N TYR A 567 8.08 -8.09 -13.00
CA TYR A 567 9.02 -7.35 -12.16
C TYR A 567 10.46 -7.55 -12.63
N VAL A 568 10.90 -8.78 -12.85
CA VAL A 568 12.29 -9.05 -13.28
C VAL A 568 12.56 -8.47 -14.66
N GLU A 569 11.66 -8.68 -15.64
CA GLU A 569 11.79 -8.09 -16.98
C GLU A 569 11.70 -6.56 -16.94
N GLY A 570 10.81 -6.01 -16.09
CA GLY A 570 10.60 -4.57 -15.98
C GLY A 570 11.74 -3.81 -15.31
N VAL A 571 12.42 -4.40 -14.32
CA VAL A 571 13.44 -3.73 -13.51
C VAL A 571 14.86 -4.12 -13.93
N ILE A 572 15.13 -5.42 -14.06
CA ILE A 572 16.47 -5.92 -14.44
C ILE A 572 16.67 -5.90 -15.95
N GLY A 573 15.63 -6.16 -16.73
CA GLY A 573 15.66 -6.10 -18.18
C GLY A 573 16.02 -7.42 -18.85
N GLY A 574 15.55 -8.57 -18.29
CA GLY A 574 15.83 -9.87 -18.91
C GLY A 574 15.01 -11.01 -18.28
N ASN A 575 15.10 -12.18 -18.92
CA ASN A 575 14.49 -13.42 -18.45
C ASN A 575 15.53 -14.55 -18.33
N PRO A 576 15.23 -15.62 -17.56
CA PRO A 576 16.20 -16.69 -17.32
C PRO A 576 16.66 -17.45 -18.57
N ALA A 577 15.83 -17.53 -19.62
CA ALA A 577 16.17 -18.28 -20.83
C ALA A 577 17.21 -17.55 -21.69
N GLU A 578 17.14 -16.23 -21.76
CA GLU A 578 17.95 -15.41 -22.66
C GLU A 578 19.08 -14.65 -21.94
N ASN A 579 18.85 -14.30 -20.66
CA ASN A 579 19.70 -13.35 -19.92
C ASN A 579 20.16 -13.92 -18.55
N ALA A 580 20.35 -15.23 -18.43
CA ALA A 580 20.70 -15.88 -17.17
C ALA A 580 21.97 -15.30 -16.52
N GLU A 581 22.99 -14.96 -17.31
CA GLU A 581 24.23 -14.37 -16.80
C GLU A 581 24.00 -12.95 -16.22
N LEU A 582 23.19 -12.12 -16.89
CA LEU A 582 22.80 -10.81 -16.37
C LEU A 582 22.07 -10.97 -15.04
N LEU A 583 21.03 -11.82 -14.98
CA LEU A 583 20.24 -12.05 -13.77
C LEU A 583 21.11 -12.56 -12.62
N TRP A 584 22.02 -13.49 -12.89
CA TRP A 584 22.93 -14.02 -11.89
C TRP A 584 23.91 -12.96 -11.40
N SER A 585 24.55 -12.21 -12.29
CA SER A 585 25.52 -11.17 -11.93
C SER A 585 24.90 -10.03 -11.08
N ARG A 586 23.59 -9.76 -11.26
CA ARG A 586 22.82 -8.78 -10.46
C ARG A 586 22.19 -9.40 -9.22
N SER A 587 22.32 -10.70 -8.99
CA SER A 587 21.82 -11.38 -7.80
C SER A 587 22.79 -11.23 -6.62
N PRO A 588 22.34 -10.72 -5.46
CA PRO A 588 23.20 -10.68 -4.25
C PRO A 588 23.80 -12.05 -3.88
N LEU A 589 23.07 -13.13 -4.18
CA LEU A 589 23.51 -14.50 -3.91
C LEU A 589 24.82 -14.86 -4.63
N ALA A 590 25.04 -14.35 -5.84
CA ALA A 590 26.29 -14.55 -6.59
C ALA A 590 27.52 -13.99 -5.87
N HIS A 591 27.30 -12.98 -5.02
CA HIS A 591 28.34 -12.27 -4.27
C HIS A 591 28.33 -12.59 -2.76
N ALA A 592 27.46 -13.49 -2.30
CA ALA A 592 27.26 -13.78 -0.86
C ALA A 592 28.53 -14.27 -0.15
N HIS A 593 29.47 -14.91 -0.88
CA HIS A 593 30.76 -15.33 -0.34
C HIS A 593 31.65 -14.16 0.15
N LYS A 594 31.39 -12.93 -0.32
CA LYS A 594 32.11 -11.71 0.05
C LYS A 594 31.53 -11.03 1.30
N ILE A 595 30.35 -11.42 1.77
CA ILE A 595 29.68 -10.80 2.91
C ILE A 595 30.42 -11.19 4.19
N ASP A 596 31.06 -10.22 4.85
CA ASP A 596 31.67 -10.38 6.17
C ASP A 596 30.85 -9.72 7.29
N THR A 597 29.99 -8.76 6.95
CA THR A 597 29.07 -8.10 7.88
C THR A 597 28.08 -9.10 8.47
N PRO A 598 27.92 -9.16 9.81
CA PRO A 598 26.86 -9.94 10.45
C PRO A 598 25.48 -9.58 9.88
N LEU A 599 24.75 -10.58 9.33
CA LEU A 599 23.50 -10.38 8.60
C LEU A 599 22.33 -11.10 9.27
N LEU A 600 21.34 -10.35 9.77
CA LEU A 600 20.05 -10.88 10.19
C LEU A 600 19.13 -10.96 8.97
N ILE A 601 18.55 -12.12 8.70
CA ILE A 601 17.59 -12.38 7.63
C ILE A 601 16.23 -12.64 8.26
N MET A 602 15.20 -11.86 7.88
CA MET A 602 13.84 -11.97 8.42
C MET A 602 12.83 -12.15 7.28
N HIS A 603 11.96 -13.18 7.35
CA HIS A 603 11.07 -13.50 6.24
C HIS A 603 9.76 -14.15 6.68
N GLY A 604 8.64 -13.74 6.05
CA GLY A 604 7.34 -14.37 6.22
C GLY A 604 7.25 -15.70 5.44
N GLU A 605 6.69 -16.75 6.06
CA GLU A 605 6.58 -18.06 5.40
C GLU A 605 5.57 -18.09 4.26
N GLN A 606 4.59 -17.17 4.27
CA GLN A 606 3.58 -17.03 3.22
C GLN A 606 3.80 -15.80 2.34
N ASP A 607 5.05 -15.37 2.22
CA ASP A 607 5.45 -14.32 1.30
C ASP A 607 5.48 -14.90 -0.13
N TYR A 608 4.50 -14.49 -0.95
CA TYR A 608 4.43 -14.87 -2.36
C TYR A 608 5.00 -13.80 -3.29
N ARG A 609 5.26 -12.61 -2.76
CA ARG A 609 5.91 -11.50 -3.47
C ARG A 609 7.40 -11.71 -3.65
N THR A 610 8.09 -11.94 -2.54
CA THR A 610 9.49 -12.36 -2.51
C THR A 610 9.53 -13.70 -1.75
N PRO A 611 9.39 -14.83 -2.44
CA PRO A 611 9.18 -16.11 -1.79
C PRO A 611 10.27 -16.47 -0.79
N ILE A 612 9.90 -17.13 0.31
CA ILE A 612 10.81 -17.45 1.43
C ILE A 612 12.08 -18.18 0.98
N ALA A 613 12.04 -18.89 -0.14
CA ALA A 613 13.22 -19.53 -0.74
C ALA A 613 14.36 -18.52 -0.98
N GLN A 614 14.06 -17.26 -1.25
CA GLN A 614 15.07 -16.20 -1.40
C GLN A 614 15.92 -16.03 -0.13
N ALA A 615 15.28 -16.08 1.03
CA ALA A 615 15.96 -16.03 2.33
C ALA A 615 16.72 -17.32 2.64
N GLU A 616 16.14 -18.47 2.29
CA GLU A 616 16.75 -19.79 2.51
C GLU A 616 18.01 -20.00 1.68
N GLU A 617 17.98 -19.63 0.38
CA GLU A 617 19.16 -19.66 -0.51
C GLU A 617 20.30 -18.80 0.06
N LEU A 618 20.00 -17.57 0.47
CA LEU A 618 20.99 -16.65 1.05
C LEU A 618 21.57 -17.18 2.36
N TYR A 619 20.69 -17.60 3.29
CA TYR A 619 21.11 -18.13 4.59
C TYR A 619 22.02 -19.36 4.44
N THR A 620 21.59 -20.34 3.64
CA THR A 620 22.35 -21.58 3.44
C THR A 620 23.73 -21.29 2.82
N THR A 621 23.78 -20.38 1.84
CA THR A 621 25.03 -19.96 1.22
C THR A 621 25.97 -19.30 2.20
N LEU A 622 25.48 -18.34 3.00
CA LEU A 622 26.26 -17.67 4.05
C LEU A 622 26.81 -18.66 5.08
N LYS A 623 25.97 -19.58 5.56
CA LYS A 623 26.40 -20.64 6.51
C LYS A 623 27.47 -21.54 5.90
N ARG A 624 27.34 -21.88 4.60
CA ARG A 624 28.35 -22.70 3.90
C ARG A 624 29.72 -22.01 3.83
N TYR A 625 29.72 -20.68 3.73
CA TYR A 625 30.96 -19.88 3.75
C TYR A 625 31.42 -19.47 5.17
N GLY A 626 30.79 -19.99 6.24
CA GLY A 626 31.16 -19.69 7.62
C GLY A 626 30.84 -18.27 8.09
N LYS A 627 29.93 -17.57 7.39
CA LYS A 627 29.56 -16.18 7.69
C LYS A 627 28.63 -16.08 8.91
N THR A 628 28.72 -14.96 9.64
CA THR A 628 27.84 -14.67 10.77
C THR A 628 26.46 -14.28 10.26
N THR A 629 25.47 -15.15 10.44
CA THR A 629 24.09 -14.92 9.99
C THR A 629 23.08 -15.66 10.86
N LYS A 630 21.89 -15.07 10.98
CA LYS A 630 20.70 -15.63 11.65
C LYS A 630 19.52 -15.51 10.68
N LEU A 631 18.70 -16.55 10.55
CA LEU A 631 17.43 -16.54 9.82
C LEU A 631 16.28 -16.62 10.82
N ILE A 632 15.33 -15.67 10.71
CA ILE A 632 14.05 -15.70 11.44
C ILE A 632 12.93 -15.87 10.43
N ARG A 633 12.14 -16.93 10.61
CA ARG A 633 10.96 -17.22 9.80
C ARG A 633 9.71 -16.88 10.60
N TYR A 634 8.77 -16.16 9.98
CA TYR A 634 7.52 -15.75 10.62
C TYR A 634 6.35 -16.56 10.10
N PRO A 635 5.83 -17.52 10.92
CA PRO A 635 4.73 -18.40 10.51
C PRO A 635 3.46 -17.62 10.17
N GLY A 636 2.81 -17.99 9.06
CA GLY A 636 1.56 -17.40 8.61
C GLY A 636 1.66 -15.93 8.20
N SER A 637 2.86 -15.38 8.10
CA SER A 637 3.10 -13.99 7.68
C SER A 637 3.42 -13.91 6.20
N ASN A 638 2.91 -12.88 5.55
CA ASN A 638 3.15 -12.54 4.16
C ASN A 638 4.18 -11.40 4.02
N HIS A 639 4.30 -10.84 2.81
CA HIS A 639 5.21 -9.73 2.51
C HIS A 639 5.00 -8.48 3.35
N SER A 640 3.80 -8.29 3.89
CA SER A 640 3.41 -7.10 4.66
C SER A 640 3.55 -7.27 6.19
N LEU A 641 4.41 -8.19 6.66
CA LEU A 641 4.61 -8.51 8.09
C LEU A 641 4.67 -7.26 8.98
N LEU A 642 5.55 -6.30 8.70
CA LEU A 642 5.74 -5.10 9.54
C LEU A 642 4.58 -4.08 9.45
N LYS A 643 3.72 -4.18 8.42
CA LYS A 643 2.59 -3.27 8.22
C LYS A 643 1.29 -3.82 8.80
N SER A 644 0.98 -5.09 8.49
CA SER A 644 -0.30 -5.72 8.77
C SER A 644 -0.19 -7.17 9.25
N GLY A 645 1.00 -7.65 9.58
CA GLY A 645 1.21 -8.95 10.20
C GLY A 645 0.50 -9.05 11.56
N LYS A 646 0.39 -10.26 12.11
CA LYS A 646 -0.16 -10.44 13.46
C LYS A 646 0.58 -9.55 14.45
N PRO A 647 -0.13 -8.89 15.39
CA PRO A 647 0.48 -7.90 16.30
C PRO A 647 1.73 -8.39 17.03
N SER A 648 1.69 -9.61 17.59
CA SER A 648 2.85 -10.17 18.30
C SER A 648 4.06 -10.39 17.40
N LEU A 649 3.84 -10.75 16.12
CA LEU A 649 4.93 -10.96 15.17
C LEU A 649 5.55 -9.63 14.70
N ARG A 650 4.74 -8.56 14.63
CA ARG A 650 5.26 -7.21 14.39
C ARG A 650 6.14 -6.75 15.55
N VAL A 651 5.67 -6.92 16.79
CA VAL A 651 6.45 -6.57 18.01
C VAL A 651 7.76 -7.35 18.05
N ASP A 652 7.70 -8.69 17.92
CA ASP A 652 8.91 -9.53 17.86
C ASP A 652 9.88 -9.08 16.76
N SER A 653 9.35 -8.69 15.59
CA SER A 653 10.20 -8.21 14.50
C SER A 653 11.01 -6.97 14.91
N PHE A 654 10.39 -5.98 15.55
CA PHE A 654 11.09 -4.79 16.04
C PHE A 654 12.07 -5.12 17.15
N GLU A 655 11.74 -6.05 18.07
CA GLU A 655 12.64 -6.53 19.12
C GLU A 655 13.89 -7.18 18.51
N GLN A 656 13.73 -8.06 17.52
CA GLN A 656 14.84 -8.75 16.88
C GLN A 656 15.75 -7.77 16.10
N ILE A 657 15.18 -6.78 15.41
CA ILE A 657 15.94 -5.74 14.72
C ILE A 657 16.76 -4.92 15.72
N ASN A 658 16.10 -4.43 16.78
CA ASN A 658 16.77 -3.64 17.82
C ASN A 658 17.87 -4.43 18.52
N ALA A 659 17.60 -5.69 18.87
CA ALA A 659 18.59 -6.56 19.53
C ALA A 659 19.82 -6.81 18.64
N TRP A 660 19.60 -7.01 17.31
CA TRP A 660 20.70 -7.23 16.38
C TRP A 660 21.60 -6.01 16.25
N PHE A 661 21.05 -4.83 16.06
CA PHE A 661 21.84 -3.60 15.99
C PHE A 661 22.51 -3.30 17.32
N ASN A 662 21.84 -3.48 18.45
CA ASN A 662 22.43 -3.31 19.78
C ASN A 662 23.62 -4.25 20.00
N GLN A 663 23.57 -5.48 19.51
CA GLN A 663 24.67 -6.45 19.64
C GLN A 663 25.95 -6.00 18.94
N TYR A 664 25.84 -5.33 17.79
CA TYR A 664 26.99 -5.04 16.93
C TYR A 664 27.36 -3.55 16.81
N LEU A 665 26.47 -2.63 17.23
CA LEU A 665 26.72 -1.19 17.15
C LEU A 665 26.97 -0.53 18.51
N ARG A 666 26.75 -1.20 19.64
CA ARG A 666 27.14 -0.67 20.96
C ARG A 666 28.64 -0.81 21.18
N GLU A 667 29.21 0.10 21.98
CA GLU A 667 30.58 -0.02 22.44
C GLU A 667 30.71 -1.23 23.37
N GLU A 668 31.83 -1.97 23.26
CA GLU A 668 32.15 -3.06 24.20
C GLU A 668 32.27 -2.47 25.59
N GLY A 669 31.34 -2.79 26.48
CA GLY A 669 31.36 -2.37 27.89
C GLY A 669 30.39 -1.25 28.28
N ALA A 670 29.45 -0.84 27.41
CA ALA A 670 28.39 0.11 27.76
C ALA A 670 27.12 -0.57 28.29
#